data_c09879f5e906ee5bcfbd2605caa165df
#
_entry.id   c09879f5e906ee5bcfbd2605caa165df
#
_cell.length_a   1.000
_cell.length_b   1.000
_cell.length_c   1.000
_cell.angle_alpha   90.00
_cell.angle_beta   90.00
_cell.angle_gamma   90.00
#
_symmetry.space_group_name_H-M   'P 1'
#
loop_
_entity.id
_entity.type
_entity.pdbx_description
1 polymer ?
#
loop_
_entity_poly.entity_id
_entity_poly.type
_entity_poly.pdbx_seq_one_letter_code
_entity_poly.pdbx_strand_id
1 'polypeptide(L)'
;LYGDNVLLAHVVGAGKTYEMVAAAMESKRLGLSQKNLFVVPNHLTEQWGAEFLQLYPGANILVATKKDFEPANRKKFCARIAMGNYDAIIIGHSQFERIPISDERQEAMLRKQIDDLEMAIQSARYEQDGGHYTVKQIEKTRKTLQTRLEKLNQKEKKDQVVTFEELGVDHLYVDEAHSYKNAFLYTKMRNVAGIAQNEAQKSADMFNKCQYLDEITGGKGITFATGTPISNSMTELYVMQRYLQNSKLQNIGLGLFDSWASTFGEVVTSIELAPEGTGYRAKSRFARFYNIPELMNMFKEIADIKTSDQLHLPVPEAKFETVVVQPSEHQQAMVAELSERAAAVHSGVVDPSVDNMLKITSDGRKLGLDQRLMNPLLPDDPNSKLNACVRNVLRIYEEGQSDKLTQLLFCDLSTPKNDGTFNVYEDIRAKLIQSGVPEEEIAFIHDADTEAKKKDLFAKVRTGQVRVLLGSTQKMGAGTNVQDRLVAVHHLDVGWRPADMTQRNGRIIRQGNRNKEVQVYQYVTEGTFDAYLYQTLENKQKFISQIMTSKSPVRSCDDVDEQALSYAEIKALCAGDPQIKEKMDLDVDVARLKVLKADHQSQQYRLEDKLMKYFPAEIEKTQGFIKGFQSDVRTVAAHPLPEEGFCGMEVNGTQFTEKAEAGEAILVVCKANQSLEPVPLGSYRGFKMELSYDSFQKEYQVLLKGEMTYRVPIGTSAAGNIQRLDNALAGIPARLEKAEQQLDNLRSQQEAAQAELGKPFPQEAELAEKSARLAELDALLNMDDRENDDPDRERTTEKPSVLAELRDRAGCIPPMTHRNDEEVAL
;
A
#
# COMPACT_ATOMS: atom_id res chain seq x y z
N LEU A 1 20.40 -7.94 -15.93
CA LEU A 1 21.13 -9.16 -15.52
C LEU A 1 22.20 -8.90 -14.47
N TYR A 2 22.93 -7.80 -14.56
CA TYR A 2 24.03 -7.47 -13.63
C TYR A 2 23.65 -6.44 -12.57
N GLY A 3 22.41 -5.96 -12.60
CA GLY A 3 21.88 -4.96 -11.67
C GLY A 3 21.36 -5.55 -10.37
N ASP A 4 20.79 -4.67 -9.57
CA ASP A 4 20.09 -5.02 -8.32
C ASP A 4 18.75 -5.73 -8.63
N ASN A 5 17.96 -6.05 -7.59
CA ASN A 5 16.57 -6.50 -7.75
C ASN A 5 15.79 -5.54 -8.66
N VAL A 6 14.87 -6.08 -9.45
CA VAL A 6 14.17 -5.29 -10.47
C VAL A 6 12.66 -5.49 -10.47
N LEU A 7 11.95 -4.42 -10.76
CA LEU A 7 10.53 -4.41 -11.09
C LEU A 7 10.34 -4.10 -12.59
N LEU A 8 9.82 -5.05 -13.34
CA LEU A 8 9.36 -4.84 -14.72
C LEU A 8 7.97 -4.19 -14.67
N ALA A 9 7.93 -2.86 -14.65
CA ALA A 9 6.71 -2.07 -14.65
C ALA A 9 6.25 -1.77 -16.09
N HIS A 10 6.04 -2.84 -16.86
CA HIS A 10 5.72 -2.77 -18.27
C HIS A 10 4.22 -2.91 -18.51
N VAL A 11 3.69 -2.12 -19.43
CA VAL A 11 2.27 -2.15 -19.79
C VAL A 11 1.77 -3.57 -20.12
N VAL A 12 0.49 -3.81 -19.94
CA VAL A 12 -0.14 -5.09 -20.28
C VAL A 12 0.10 -5.40 -21.78
N GLY A 13 0.55 -6.62 -22.07
CA GLY A 13 0.87 -7.03 -23.45
C GLY A 13 2.31 -6.76 -23.92
N ALA A 14 3.15 -6.15 -23.09
CA ALA A 14 4.57 -5.85 -23.42
C ALA A 14 5.46 -7.09 -23.60
N GLY A 15 5.01 -8.27 -23.14
CA GLY A 15 5.82 -9.49 -23.26
C GLY A 15 6.58 -9.87 -21.99
N LYS A 16 6.17 -9.36 -20.82
CA LYS A 16 6.81 -9.62 -19.52
C LYS A 16 7.15 -11.09 -19.25
N THR A 17 6.28 -12.01 -19.65
CA THR A 17 6.53 -13.46 -19.54
C THR A 17 7.83 -13.85 -20.25
N TYR A 18 7.99 -13.43 -21.51
CA TYR A 18 9.18 -13.75 -22.31
C TYR A 18 10.43 -13.05 -21.79
N GLU A 19 10.30 -11.81 -21.28
CA GLU A 19 11.40 -11.07 -20.66
C GLU A 19 11.93 -11.81 -19.42
N MET A 20 11.04 -12.26 -18.53
CA MET A 20 11.42 -13.02 -17.34
C MET A 20 12.02 -14.39 -17.69
N VAL A 21 11.46 -15.08 -18.66
CA VAL A 21 11.97 -16.37 -19.14
C VAL A 21 13.37 -16.20 -19.74
N ALA A 22 13.56 -15.22 -20.62
CA ALA A 22 14.87 -14.94 -21.21
C ALA A 22 15.89 -14.51 -20.14
N ALA A 23 15.49 -13.66 -19.19
CA ALA A 23 16.35 -13.24 -18.10
C ALA A 23 16.80 -14.42 -17.22
N ALA A 24 15.91 -15.35 -16.91
CA ALA A 24 16.21 -16.55 -16.12
C ALA A 24 17.21 -17.46 -16.85
N MET A 25 16.96 -17.73 -18.12
CA MET A 25 17.83 -18.62 -18.91
C MET A 25 19.22 -18.00 -19.12
N GLU A 26 19.27 -16.69 -19.41
CA GLU A 26 20.55 -15.99 -19.55
C GLU A 26 21.29 -15.85 -18.21
N SER A 27 20.59 -15.60 -17.10
CA SER A 27 21.20 -15.60 -15.77
C SER A 27 21.83 -16.95 -15.44
N LYS A 28 21.12 -18.04 -15.75
CA LYS A 28 21.64 -19.41 -15.56
C LYS A 28 22.85 -19.68 -16.47
N ARG A 29 22.75 -19.31 -17.75
CA ARG A 29 23.86 -19.47 -18.73
C ARG A 29 25.13 -18.74 -18.31
N LEU A 30 24.97 -17.57 -17.70
CA LEU A 30 26.06 -16.74 -17.20
C LEU A 30 26.55 -17.15 -15.81
N GLY A 31 25.90 -18.11 -15.14
CA GLY A 31 26.24 -18.54 -13.78
C GLY A 31 25.82 -17.55 -12.70
N LEU A 32 24.95 -16.60 -13.02
CA LEU A 32 24.40 -15.62 -12.07
C LEU A 32 23.27 -16.18 -11.22
N SER A 33 22.60 -17.21 -11.68
CA SER A 33 21.61 -17.97 -10.93
C SER A 33 21.76 -19.46 -11.22
N GLN A 34 21.41 -20.31 -10.25
CA GLN A 34 21.42 -21.76 -10.42
C GLN A 34 20.02 -22.34 -10.45
N LYS A 35 19.11 -21.79 -9.64
CA LYS A 35 17.76 -22.34 -9.45
C LYS A 35 16.72 -21.22 -9.46
N ASN A 36 16.05 -21.06 -10.60
CA ASN A 36 15.06 -20.02 -10.83
C ASN A 36 13.66 -20.51 -10.44
N LEU A 37 12.98 -19.77 -9.58
CA LEU A 37 11.60 -20.01 -9.16
C LEU A 37 10.67 -18.92 -9.72
N PHE A 38 9.64 -19.34 -10.45
CA PHE A 38 8.60 -18.47 -10.98
C PHE A 38 7.32 -18.61 -10.15
N VAL A 39 6.85 -17.50 -9.61
CA VAL A 39 5.60 -17.40 -8.84
C VAL A 39 4.61 -16.62 -9.69
N VAL A 40 3.58 -17.30 -10.15
CA VAL A 40 2.63 -16.80 -11.14
C VAL A 40 1.18 -16.94 -10.66
N PRO A 41 0.20 -16.23 -11.23
CA PRO A 41 -1.20 -16.47 -10.90
C PRO A 41 -1.58 -17.94 -11.06
N ASN A 42 -2.34 -18.51 -10.11
CA ASN A 42 -2.60 -19.95 -10.02
C ASN A 42 -3.15 -20.58 -11.29
N HIS A 43 -3.94 -19.84 -12.05
CA HIS A 43 -4.57 -20.30 -13.28
C HIS A 43 -3.65 -20.21 -14.51
N LEU A 44 -2.47 -19.60 -14.37
CA LEU A 44 -1.52 -19.41 -15.47
C LEU A 44 -0.33 -20.36 -15.43
N THR A 45 -0.21 -21.22 -14.42
CA THR A 45 0.97 -22.09 -14.25
C THR A 45 1.25 -22.97 -15.49
N GLU A 46 0.21 -23.59 -16.06
CA GLU A 46 0.35 -24.42 -17.27
C GLU A 46 0.69 -23.57 -18.51
N GLN A 47 0.05 -22.41 -18.65
CA GLN A 47 0.32 -21.47 -19.74
C GLN A 47 1.77 -21.01 -19.71
N TRP A 48 2.27 -20.61 -18.53
CA TRP A 48 3.66 -20.22 -18.32
C TRP A 48 4.64 -21.33 -18.72
N GLY A 49 4.33 -22.59 -18.35
CA GLY A 49 5.13 -23.74 -18.78
C GLY A 49 5.14 -23.92 -20.29
N ALA A 50 4.01 -23.76 -20.95
CA ALA A 50 3.91 -23.85 -22.40
C ALA A 50 4.66 -22.73 -23.12
N GLU A 51 4.51 -21.47 -22.67
CA GLU A 51 5.22 -20.31 -23.22
C GLU A 51 6.73 -20.41 -22.98
N PHE A 52 7.16 -20.95 -21.83
CA PHE A 52 8.56 -21.20 -21.52
C PHE A 52 9.18 -22.19 -22.54
N LEU A 53 8.52 -23.31 -22.76
CA LEU A 53 8.98 -24.34 -23.72
C LEU A 53 8.85 -23.88 -25.18
N GLN A 54 7.97 -22.95 -25.48
CA GLN A 54 7.90 -22.33 -26.81
C GLN A 54 9.17 -21.51 -27.09
N LEU A 55 9.66 -20.78 -26.08
CA LEU A 55 10.87 -19.97 -26.22
C LEU A 55 12.15 -20.80 -26.10
N TYR A 56 12.18 -21.76 -25.18
CA TYR A 56 13.30 -22.66 -24.92
C TYR A 56 12.85 -24.14 -24.95
N PRO A 57 12.71 -24.77 -26.12
CA PRO A 57 12.17 -26.15 -26.26
C PRO A 57 12.98 -27.21 -25.52
N GLY A 58 14.27 -26.98 -25.30
CA GLY A 58 15.16 -27.90 -24.59
C GLY A 58 15.27 -27.69 -23.09
N ALA A 59 14.53 -26.75 -22.53
CA ALA A 59 14.62 -26.42 -21.10
C ALA A 59 14.00 -27.51 -20.23
N ASN A 60 14.70 -27.84 -19.11
CA ASN A 60 14.20 -28.74 -18.07
C ASN A 60 13.39 -27.96 -17.05
N ILE A 61 12.07 -27.94 -17.19
CA ILE A 61 11.19 -27.16 -16.30
C ILE A 61 10.33 -28.07 -15.42
N LEU A 62 10.01 -27.58 -14.21
CA LEU A 62 9.10 -28.20 -13.27
C LEU A 62 7.87 -27.30 -13.08
N VAL A 63 6.71 -27.75 -13.56
CA VAL A 63 5.44 -27.01 -13.43
C VAL A 63 4.60 -27.65 -12.35
N ALA A 64 4.21 -26.87 -11.33
CA ALA A 64 3.38 -27.35 -10.24
C ALA A 64 1.92 -27.49 -10.64
N THR A 65 1.30 -28.58 -10.23
CA THR A 65 -0.14 -28.82 -10.31
C THR A 65 -0.83 -28.64 -8.97
N LYS A 66 -2.16 -28.56 -8.95
CA LYS A 66 -2.92 -28.50 -7.67
C LYS A 66 -2.65 -29.73 -6.79
N LYS A 67 -2.48 -30.90 -7.40
CA LYS A 67 -2.22 -32.18 -6.68
C LYS A 67 -0.86 -32.19 -5.99
N ASP A 68 0.14 -31.51 -6.54
CA ASP A 68 1.48 -31.47 -5.96
C ASP A 68 1.51 -30.74 -4.60
N PHE A 69 0.56 -29.84 -4.35
CA PHE A 69 0.46 -29.08 -3.10
C PHE A 69 -0.64 -29.59 -2.15
N GLU A 70 -1.23 -30.74 -2.43
CA GLU A 70 -2.02 -31.47 -1.42
C GLU A 70 -1.12 -31.94 -0.27
N PRO A 71 -1.63 -32.03 0.99
CA PRO A 71 -0.80 -32.35 2.16
C PRO A 71 0.08 -33.60 1.98
N ALA A 72 -0.42 -34.62 1.32
CA ALA A 72 0.30 -35.88 1.09
C ALA A 72 1.47 -35.76 0.08
N ASN A 73 1.36 -34.85 -0.90
CA ASN A 73 2.28 -34.73 -2.03
C ASN A 73 3.29 -33.58 -1.87
N ARG A 74 2.93 -32.55 -1.11
CA ARG A 74 3.71 -31.31 -0.97
C ARG A 74 5.17 -31.58 -0.55
N LYS A 75 5.38 -32.45 0.42
CA LYS A 75 6.73 -32.81 0.87
C LYS A 75 7.58 -33.42 -0.24
N LYS A 76 6.98 -34.32 -1.05
CA LYS A 76 7.65 -34.94 -2.20
C LYS A 76 7.98 -33.91 -3.28
N PHE A 77 7.04 -33.00 -3.55
CA PHE A 77 7.25 -31.94 -4.54
C PHE A 77 8.36 -30.96 -4.13
N CYS A 78 8.36 -30.50 -2.88
CA CYS A 78 9.42 -29.65 -2.35
C CYS A 78 10.79 -30.38 -2.37
N ALA A 79 10.84 -31.67 -2.01
CA ALA A 79 12.07 -32.45 -2.12
C ALA A 79 12.55 -32.58 -3.59
N ARG A 80 11.65 -32.70 -4.57
CA ARG A 80 12.01 -32.68 -6.00
C ARG A 80 12.63 -31.34 -6.39
N ILE A 81 12.09 -30.23 -5.89
CA ILE A 81 12.67 -28.89 -6.12
C ILE A 81 14.08 -28.83 -5.51
N ALA A 82 14.23 -29.26 -4.25
CA ALA A 82 15.50 -29.19 -3.55
C ALA A 82 16.62 -29.98 -4.25
N MET A 83 16.33 -31.21 -4.66
CA MET A 83 17.29 -32.12 -5.24
C MET A 83 17.43 -32.03 -6.76
N GLY A 84 16.41 -31.48 -7.46
CA GLY A 84 16.39 -31.46 -8.91
C GLY A 84 17.18 -30.29 -9.50
N ASN A 85 17.81 -30.54 -10.65
CA ASN A 85 18.45 -29.49 -11.44
C ASN A 85 17.51 -29.05 -12.56
N TYR A 86 16.65 -28.07 -12.24
CA TYR A 86 15.70 -27.49 -13.18
C TYR A 86 16.20 -26.15 -13.69
N ASP A 87 15.86 -25.81 -14.94
CA ASP A 87 16.11 -24.47 -15.49
C ASP A 87 15.11 -23.47 -14.93
N ALA A 88 13.88 -23.93 -14.70
CA ALA A 88 12.84 -23.18 -14.07
C ALA A 88 11.89 -24.05 -13.27
N ILE A 89 11.39 -23.53 -12.16
CA ILE A 89 10.32 -24.10 -11.36
C ILE A 89 9.17 -23.11 -11.38
N ILE A 90 7.99 -23.53 -11.82
CA ILE A 90 6.82 -22.66 -12.00
C ILE A 90 5.74 -23.09 -11.01
N ILE A 91 5.36 -22.20 -10.09
CA ILE A 91 4.34 -22.46 -9.07
C ILE A 91 3.34 -21.31 -8.99
N GLY A 92 2.14 -21.61 -8.51
CA GLY A 92 1.10 -20.61 -8.29
C GLY A 92 1.29 -19.82 -7.00
N HIS A 93 0.75 -18.58 -6.95
CA HIS A 93 0.81 -17.72 -5.76
C HIS A 93 0.39 -18.44 -4.48
N SER A 94 -0.76 -19.12 -4.48
CA SER A 94 -1.26 -19.86 -3.30
C SER A 94 -0.43 -21.10 -2.97
N GLN A 95 0.34 -21.62 -3.91
CA GLN A 95 1.27 -22.73 -3.69
C GLN A 95 2.54 -22.24 -3.03
N PHE A 96 3.04 -21.06 -3.46
CA PHE A 96 4.19 -20.40 -2.87
C PHE A 96 3.99 -20.07 -1.39
N GLU A 97 2.80 -19.61 -1.01
CA GLU A 97 2.42 -19.34 0.39
C GLU A 97 2.49 -20.59 1.30
N ARG A 98 2.38 -21.79 0.72
CA ARG A 98 2.42 -23.07 1.46
C ARG A 98 3.83 -23.61 1.68
N ILE A 99 4.84 -22.99 1.14
CA ILE A 99 6.24 -23.32 1.37
C ILE A 99 6.71 -22.45 2.56
N PRO A 100 6.95 -23.01 3.75
CA PRO A 100 7.29 -22.21 4.91
C PRO A 100 8.75 -21.73 4.84
N ILE A 101 9.03 -20.65 5.53
CA ILE A 101 10.38 -20.27 5.95
C ILE A 101 10.71 -21.01 7.24
N SER A 102 12.01 -21.25 7.53
CA SER A 102 12.45 -21.87 8.77
C SER A 102 11.96 -21.13 10.01
N ASP A 103 11.65 -21.88 11.07
CA ASP A 103 11.16 -21.32 12.33
C ASP A 103 12.21 -20.39 12.94
N GLU A 104 13.50 -20.72 12.83
CA GLU A 104 14.64 -19.92 13.29
C GLU A 104 14.66 -18.54 12.61
N ARG A 105 14.40 -18.49 11.30
CA ARG A 105 14.34 -17.24 10.55
C ARG A 105 13.09 -16.42 10.88
N GLN A 106 11.95 -17.08 11.05
CA GLN A 106 10.72 -16.40 11.50
C GLN A 106 10.93 -15.79 12.89
N GLU A 107 11.58 -16.51 13.79
CA GLU A 107 11.91 -16.02 15.12
C GLU A 107 12.84 -14.80 15.06
N ALA A 108 13.94 -14.89 14.30
CA ALA A 108 14.90 -13.79 14.15
C ALA A 108 14.22 -12.52 13.58
N MET A 109 13.33 -12.67 12.62
CA MET A 109 12.59 -11.55 12.05
C MET A 109 11.57 -10.94 13.01
N LEU A 110 10.83 -11.77 13.75
CA LEU A 110 9.91 -11.28 14.78
C LEU A 110 10.65 -10.53 15.88
N ARG A 111 11.84 -11.02 16.30
CA ARG A 111 12.70 -10.32 17.25
C ARG A 111 13.17 -8.97 16.72
N LYS A 112 13.67 -8.91 15.47
CA LYS A 112 14.09 -7.66 14.84
C LYS A 112 12.92 -6.66 14.77
N GLN A 113 11.72 -7.12 14.43
CA GLN A 113 10.53 -6.27 14.39
C GLN A 113 10.14 -5.75 15.79
N ILE A 114 10.32 -6.56 16.83
CA ILE A 114 10.09 -6.15 18.22
C ILE A 114 11.12 -5.10 18.64
N ASP A 115 12.38 -5.29 18.28
CA ASP A 115 13.47 -4.35 18.57
C ASP A 115 13.25 -3.00 17.87
N ASP A 116 12.84 -3.02 16.59
CA ASP A 116 12.49 -1.80 15.83
C ASP A 116 11.33 -1.04 16.50
N LEU A 117 10.32 -1.76 17.02
CA LEU A 117 9.21 -1.15 17.76
C LEU A 117 9.65 -0.60 19.13
N GLU A 118 10.58 -1.25 19.81
CA GLU A 118 11.11 -0.77 21.08
C GLU A 118 11.90 0.52 20.90
N MET A 119 12.70 0.63 19.83
CA MET A 119 13.35 1.87 19.45
C MET A 119 12.32 2.98 19.13
N ALA A 120 11.25 2.64 18.41
CA ALA A 120 10.18 3.58 18.11
C ALA A 120 9.42 4.03 19.37
N ILE A 121 9.20 3.14 20.35
CA ILE A 121 8.60 3.48 21.65
C ILE A 121 9.52 4.43 22.42
N GLN A 122 10.83 4.17 22.45
CA GLN A 122 11.79 5.03 23.12
C GLN A 122 11.80 6.43 22.48
N SER A 123 11.86 6.52 21.16
CA SER A 123 11.79 7.80 20.44
C SER A 123 10.49 8.55 20.74
N ALA A 124 9.35 7.85 20.73
CA ALA A 124 8.05 8.45 21.02
C ALA A 124 7.88 8.93 22.48
N ARG A 125 8.60 8.32 23.43
CA ARG A 125 8.62 8.77 24.85
C ARG A 125 9.48 10.02 25.06
N TYR A 126 10.47 10.27 24.22
CA TYR A 126 11.28 11.48 24.25
C TYR A 126 10.59 12.68 23.58
N GLU A 127 9.65 12.43 22.68
CA GLU A 127 8.81 13.48 22.08
C GLU A 127 7.70 13.85 23.07
N GLN A 128 7.85 14.94 23.81
CA GLN A 128 6.97 15.37 24.91
C GLN A 128 5.56 15.82 24.48
N ASP A 129 5.23 15.82 23.19
CA ASP A 129 3.95 16.32 22.69
C ASP A 129 3.13 15.21 22.01
N GLY A 130 2.05 14.80 22.64
CA GLY A 130 1.02 13.89 22.07
C GLY A 130 1.22 12.39 22.31
N GLY A 131 2.17 11.97 23.11
CA GLY A 131 2.69 10.61 23.12
C GLY A 131 1.88 9.48 23.76
N HIS A 132 0.96 9.74 24.69
CA HIS A 132 0.34 8.65 25.47
C HIS A 132 -0.54 7.70 24.64
N TYR A 133 -1.26 8.19 23.66
CA TYR A 133 -2.11 7.35 22.81
C TYR A 133 -1.28 6.56 21.79
N THR A 134 -0.28 7.21 21.21
CA THR A 134 0.64 6.60 20.21
C THR A 134 1.49 5.51 20.84
N VAL A 135 2.06 5.74 22.03
CA VAL A 135 2.86 4.75 22.77
C VAL A 135 2.02 3.50 23.09
N LYS A 136 0.76 3.66 23.57
CA LYS A 136 -0.14 2.53 23.83
C LYS A 136 -0.43 1.69 22.59
N GLN A 137 -0.52 2.30 21.42
CA GLN A 137 -0.76 1.57 20.17
C GLN A 137 0.47 0.78 19.72
N ILE A 138 1.66 1.38 19.80
CA ILE A 138 2.91 0.67 19.48
C ILE A 138 3.12 -0.48 20.47
N GLU A 139 2.85 -0.28 21.77
CA GLU A 139 2.91 -1.33 22.79
C GLU A 139 1.92 -2.47 22.50
N LYS A 140 0.71 -2.16 22.00
CA LYS A 140 -0.25 -3.19 21.58
C LYS A 140 0.28 -4.03 20.40
N THR A 141 0.93 -3.39 19.44
CA THR A 141 1.55 -4.10 18.31
C THR A 141 2.71 -4.98 18.78
N ARG A 142 3.57 -4.45 19.65
CA ARG A 142 4.65 -5.22 20.28
C ARG A 142 4.12 -6.46 20.97
N LYS A 143 3.09 -6.33 21.83
CA LYS A 143 2.44 -7.47 22.49
C LYS A 143 1.90 -8.50 21.50
N THR A 144 1.33 -8.06 20.38
CA THR A 144 0.86 -8.97 19.33
C THR A 144 2.00 -9.76 18.71
N LEU A 145 3.13 -9.11 18.42
CA LEU A 145 4.33 -9.78 17.90
C LEU A 145 4.94 -10.71 18.91
N GLN A 146 5.02 -10.31 20.18
CA GLN A 146 5.47 -11.19 21.28
C GLN A 146 4.60 -12.44 21.41
N THR A 147 3.27 -12.29 21.33
CA THR A 147 2.35 -13.45 21.33
C THR A 147 2.56 -14.35 20.11
N ARG A 148 2.89 -13.79 18.94
CA ARG A 148 3.23 -14.58 17.74
C ARG A 148 4.54 -15.34 17.95
N LEU A 149 5.54 -14.69 18.54
CA LEU A 149 6.82 -15.30 18.89
C LEU A 149 6.65 -16.44 19.88
N GLU A 150 5.87 -16.23 20.95
CA GLU A 150 5.57 -17.27 21.94
C GLU A 150 4.86 -18.47 21.30
N LYS A 151 3.88 -18.22 20.42
CA LYS A 151 3.17 -19.28 19.68
C LYS A 151 4.11 -20.04 18.74
N LEU A 152 5.07 -19.37 18.12
CA LEU A 152 6.08 -20.01 17.27
C LEU A 152 6.96 -20.96 18.12
N ASN A 153 7.41 -20.48 19.29
CA ASN A 153 8.25 -21.26 20.22
C ASN A 153 7.49 -22.41 20.91
N GLN A 154 6.17 -22.33 21.04
CA GLN A 154 5.32 -23.38 21.61
C GLN A 154 4.85 -24.41 20.58
N LYS A 155 5.05 -24.15 19.28
CA LYS A 155 4.73 -25.13 18.26
C LYS A 155 5.61 -26.37 18.43
N GLU A 156 5.01 -27.46 18.89
CA GLU A 156 5.65 -28.77 18.74
C GLU A 156 5.98 -28.96 17.25
N LYS A 157 7.22 -29.33 16.94
CA LYS A 157 7.71 -29.61 15.58
C LYS A 157 6.92 -30.74 14.93
N LYS A 158 5.68 -30.46 14.53
CA LYS A 158 4.73 -31.51 14.07
C LYS A 158 4.93 -31.96 12.64
N ASP A 159 5.57 -31.17 11.75
CA ASP A 159 5.86 -31.63 10.39
C ASP A 159 7.13 -30.97 9.86
N GLN A 160 8.16 -31.76 9.64
CA GLN A 160 9.35 -31.35 8.88
C GLN A 160 8.94 -31.20 7.41
N VAL A 161 8.37 -30.09 7.05
CA VAL A 161 8.19 -29.66 5.66
C VAL A 161 9.50 -29.01 5.21
N VAL A 162 9.98 -29.33 4.02
CA VAL A 162 11.12 -28.66 3.40
C VAL A 162 10.87 -27.15 3.38
N THR A 163 11.75 -26.39 3.98
CA THR A 163 11.65 -24.93 4.07
C THR A 163 12.08 -24.26 2.75
N PHE A 164 11.78 -22.97 2.60
CA PHE A 164 12.15 -22.23 1.40
C PHE A 164 13.67 -22.17 1.21
N GLU A 165 14.42 -22.03 2.29
CA GLU A 165 15.87 -22.03 2.31
C GLU A 165 16.46 -23.35 1.80
N GLU A 166 15.83 -24.48 2.20
CA GLU A 166 16.27 -25.83 1.80
C GLU A 166 15.97 -26.14 0.33
N LEU A 167 15.09 -25.36 -0.33
CA LEU A 167 14.85 -25.52 -1.78
C LEU A 167 16.09 -25.14 -2.60
N GLY A 168 16.99 -24.30 -2.07
CA GLY A 168 18.16 -23.82 -2.77
C GLY A 168 17.84 -22.86 -3.93
N VAL A 169 16.72 -22.17 -3.86
CA VAL A 169 16.34 -21.12 -4.83
C VAL A 169 17.22 -19.90 -4.59
N ASP A 170 17.82 -19.40 -5.66
CA ASP A 170 18.69 -18.22 -5.64
C ASP A 170 18.16 -17.07 -6.53
N HIS A 171 17.12 -17.32 -7.31
CA HIS A 171 16.43 -16.26 -8.04
C HIS A 171 14.90 -16.47 -8.07
N LEU A 172 14.16 -15.42 -7.71
CA LEU A 172 12.71 -15.41 -7.61
C LEU A 172 12.12 -14.46 -8.66
N TYR A 173 11.29 -14.99 -9.54
CA TYR A 173 10.52 -14.25 -10.52
C TYR A 173 9.04 -14.23 -10.09
N VAL A 174 8.43 -13.06 -9.92
CA VAL A 174 7.04 -12.92 -9.49
C VAL A 174 6.22 -12.17 -10.52
N ASP A 175 5.28 -12.84 -11.14
CA ASP A 175 4.32 -12.21 -12.05
C ASP A 175 3.12 -11.68 -11.27
N GLU A 176 2.53 -10.58 -11.75
CA GLU A 176 1.44 -9.84 -11.10
C GLU A 176 1.77 -9.49 -9.63
N ALA A 177 2.97 -8.95 -9.42
CA ALA A 177 3.52 -8.65 -8.10
C ALA A 177 2.65 -7.66 -7.27
N HIS A 178 1.78 -6.86 -7.93
CA HIS A 178 0.80 -6.02 -7.25
C HIS A 178 -0.16 -6.81 -6.33
N SER A 179 -0.24 -8.14 -6.48
CA SER A 179 -1.01 -9.02 -5.59
C SER A 179 -0.46 -9.05 -4.16
N TYR A 180 0.78 -8.62 -3.94
CA TYR A 180 1.48 -8.59 -2.65
C TYR A 180 1.58 -7.17 -2.03
N LYS A 181 0.84 -6.19 -2.55
CA LYS A 181 0.87 -4.80 -2.11
C LYS A 181 0.43 -4.55 -0.66
N ASN A 182 -0.36 -5.45 -0.06
CA ASN A 182 -0.86 -5.33 1.32
C ASN A 182 0.16 -5.89 2.32
N ALA A 183 1.40 -5.40 2.28
CA ALA A 183 2.39 -5.70 3.30
C ALA A 183 2.12 -4.87 4.56
N PHE A 184 2.42 -5.45 5.72
CA PHE A 184 2.26 -4.74 6.98
C PHE A 184 3.20 -3.54 7.06
N LEU A 185 2.63 -2.38 7.36
CA LEU A 185 3.35 -1.14 7.56
C LEU A 185 3.36 -0.80 9.06
N TYR A 186 4.56 -0.72 9.64
CA TYR A 186 4.73 -0.17 10.99
C TYR A 186 4.58 1.34 10.90
N THR A 187 3.48 1.86 11.44
CA THR A 187 3.21 3.29 11.39
C THR A 187 2.48 3.79 12.63
N LYS A 188 2.83 4.99 13.05
CA LYS A 188 2.10 5.77 14.04
C LYS A 188 0.74 6.26 13.50
N MET A 189 0.57 6.25 12.18
CA MET A 189 -0.58 6.79 11.44
C MET A 189 -1.71 5.78 11.24
N ARG A 190 -2.09 5.01 12.27
CA ARG A 190 -3.08 3.92 12.16
C ARG A 190 -4.50 4.37 11.84
N ASN A 191 -4.88 5.59 12.17
CA ASN A 191 -6.20 6.14 11.90
C ASN A 191 -6.21 7.04 10.65
N VAL A 192 -5.16 6.95 9.83
CA VAL A 192 -5.00 7.73 8.61
C VAL A 192 -5.47 6.88 7.44
N ALA A 193 -6.45 7.39 6.68
CA ALA A 193 -6.91 6.73 5.47
C ALA A 193 -5.82 6.77 4.37
N GLY A 194 -5.86 5.86 3.41
CA GLY A 194 -4.85 5.74 2.35
C GLY A 194 -3.63 4.88 2.74
N ILE A 195 -3.53 4.45 4.01
CA ILE A 195 -2.48 3.56 4.49
C ILE A 195 -3.08 2.18 4.72
N ALA A 196 -2.52 1.14 4.09
CA ALA A 196 -2.97 -0.23 4.28
C ALA A 196 -2.74 -0.68 5.73
N GLN A 197 -3.83 -0.92 6.48
CA GLN A 197 -3.76 -1.32 7.89
C GLN A 197 -3.87 -2.83 8.09
N ASN A 198 -4.31 -3.55 7.06
CA ASN A 198 -4.48 -5.00 7.10
C ASN A 198 -3.25 -5.69 6.51
N GLU A 199 -2.60 -6.49 7.33
CA GLU A 199 -1.53 -7.38 6.88
C GLU A 199 -2.16 -8.58 6.16
N ALA A 200 -1.82 -8.75 4.88
CA ALA A 200 -2.05 -10.01 4.21
C ALA A 200 -0.90 -10.97 4.54
N GLN A 201 -1.21 -12.12 5.13
CA GLN A 201 -0.21 -13.13 5.52
C GLN A 201 0.72 -13.50 4.35
N LYS A 202 0.19 -13.55 3.13
CA LYS A 202 0.98 -13.80 1.90
C LYS A 202 2.02 -12.72 1.62
N SER A 203 1.72 -11.44 1.95
CA SER A 203 2.66 -10.34 1.73
C SER A 203 3.79 -10.34 2.75
N ALA A 204 3.49 -10.71 4.01
CA ALA A 204 4.52 -10.90 5.04
C ALA A 204 5.43 -12.09 4.70
N ASP A 205 4.86 -13.21 4.25
CA ASP A 205 5.61 -14.38 3.80
C ASP A 205 6.52 -14.06 2.61
N MET A 206 6.00 -13.35 1.60
CA MET A 206 6.78 -12.87 0.46
C MET A 206 7.93 -11.97 0.91
N PHE A 207 7.69 -11.04 1.83
CA PHE A 207 8.71 -10.15 2.34
C PHE A 207 9.85 -10.92 3.00
N ASN A 208 9.52 -11.90 3.83
CA ASN A 208 10.50 -12.74 4.51
C ASN A 208 11.38 -13.52 3.53
N LYS A 209 10.78 -14.08 2.47
CA LYS A 209 11.50 -14.79 1.41
C LYS A 209 12.38 -13.86 0.57
N CYS A 210 11.92 -12.64 0.30
CA CYS A 210 12.73 -11.62 -0.36
C CYS A 210 13.94 -11.23 0.49
N GLN A 211 13.78 -11.05 1.82
CA GLN A 211 14.92 -10.74 2.69
C GLN A 211 15.96 -11.88 2.71
N TYR A 212 15.49 -13.13 2.71
CA TYR A 212 16.41 -14.27 2.58
C TYR A 212 17.21 -14.24 1.28
N LEU A 213 16.52 -13.98 0.15
CA LEU A 213 17.19 -13.89 -1.15
C LEU A 213 18.17 -12.72 -1.20
N ASP A 214 17.83 -11.57 -0.64
CA ASP A 214 18.72 -10.42 -0.56
C ASP A 214 20.01 -10.75 0.21
N GLU A 215 19.91 -11.50 1.31
CA GLU A 215 21.06 -11.92 2.09
C GLU A 215 22.00 -12.85 1.31
N ILE A 216 21.46 -13.84 0.59
CA ILE A 216 22.30 -14.82 -0.13
C ILE A 216 22.81 -14.32 -1.48
N THR A 217 22.13 -13.34 -2.10
CA THR A 217 22.45 -12.84 -3.45
C THR A 217 23.04 -11.43 -3.45
N GLY A 218 23.06 -10.76 -2.30
CA GLY A 218 23.50 -9.36 -2.22
C GLY A 218 22.55 -8.39 -2.95
N GLY A 219 21.22 -8.66 -2.90
CA GLY A 219 20.21 -7.80 -3.48
C GLY A 219 20.00 -7.95 -5.00
N LYS A 220 20.29 -9.14 -5.57
CA LYS A 220 20.20 -9.43 -7.00
C LYS A 220 19.34 -10.64 -7.37
N GLY A 221 18.62 -11.19 -6.41
CA GLY A 221 17.87 -12.45 -6.56
C GLY A 221 16.39 -12.28 -6.82
N ILE A 222 15.86 -11.07 -7.08
CA ILE A 222 14.42 -10.84 -7.16
C ILE A 222 14.07 -10.06 -8.42
N THR A 223 13.14 -10.60 -9.18
CA THR A 223 12.53 -9.93 -10.34
C THR A 223 11.02 -9.95 -10.20
N PHE A 224 10.43 -8.79 -10.01
CA PHE A 224 8.99 -8.60 -9.97
C PHE A 224 8.49 -8.09 -11.33
N ALA A 225 7.28 -8.46 -11.71
CA ALA A 225 6.64 -7.96 -12.92
C ALA A 225 5.18 -7.57 -12.63
N THR A 226 4.77 -6.42 -13.13
CA THR A 226 3.37 -5.98 -13.09
C THR A 226 3.09 -4.92 -14.13
N GLY A 227 1.88 -4.91 -14.70
CA GLY A 227 1.41 -3.82 -15.56
C GLY A 227 0.90 -2.61 -14.78
N THR A 228 0.71 -2.74 -13.46
CA THR A 228 0.08 -1.74 -12.59
C THR A 228 0.83 -1.63 -11.27
N PRO A 229 2.03 -1.03 -11.26
CA PRO A 229 2.84 -0.91 -10.04
C PRO A 229 2.18 -0.04 -8.98
N ILE A 230 1.37 0.93 -9.40
CA ILE A 230 0.44 1.68 -8.55
C ILE A 230 -0.96 1.33 -9.00
N SER A 231 -1.72 0.64 -8.18
CA SER A 231 -3.08 0.24 -8.52
C SER A 231 -4.14 1.07 -7.81
N ASN A 232 -3.81 1.68 -6.67
CA ASN A 232 -4.76 2.43 -5.86
C ASN A 232 -4.13 3.62 -5.11
N SER A 233 -2.98 3.46 -4.47
CA SER A 233 -2.34 4.49 -3.64
C SER A 233 -0.83 4.53 -3.85
N MET A 234 -0.24 5.71 -3.68
CA MET A 234 1.21 5.93 -3.72
C MET A 234 1.98 5.15 -2.65
N THR A 235 1.33 4.77 -1.56
CA THR A 235 1.95 3.93 -0.52
C THR A 235 2.36 2.56 -1.07
N GLU A 236 1.78 2.13 -2.18
CA GLU A 236 2.17 0.90 -2.88
C GLU A 236 3.60 0.96 -3.44
N LEU A 237 4.10 2.16 -3.77
CA LEU A 237 5.51 2.34 -4.16
C LEU A 237 6.46 1.98 -3.01
N TYR A 238 6.17 2.45 -1.79
CA TYR A 238 6.97 2.09 -0.63
C TYR A 238 7.01 0.57 -0.41
N VAL A 239 5.87 -0.10 -0.60
CA VAL A 239 5.81 -1.55 -0.47
C VAL A 239 6.70 -2.24 -1.50
N MET A 240 6.69 -1.80 -2.77
CA MET A 240 7.57 -2.34 -3.80
C MET A 240 9.05 -2.04 -3.51
N GLN A 241 9.38 -0.83 -3.09
CA GLN A 241 10.72 -0.46 -2.65
C GLN A 241 11.19 -1.32 -1.48
N ARG A 242 10.31 -1.61 -0.53
CA ARG A 242 10.61 -2.45 0.62
C ARG A 242 10.91 -3.90 0.24
N TYR A 243 10.27 -4.44 -0.80
CA TYR A 243 10.61 -5.77 -1.32
C TYR A 243 11.97 -5.79 -2.04
N LEU A 244 12.28 -4.75 -2.82
CA LEU A 244 13.35 -4.80 -3.81
C LEU A 244 14.61 -4.01 -3.43
N GLN A 245 14.51 -3.04 -2.51
CA GLN A 245 15.62 -2.19 -2.08
C GLN A 245 15.62 -1.90 -0.57
N ASN A 246 15.19 -2.88 0.23
CA ASN A 246 15.04 -2.70 1.69
C ASN A 246 16.33 -2.24 2.37
N SER A 247 17.46 -2.84 2.02
CA SER A 247 18.78 -2.48 2.58
C SER A 247 19.15 -1.03 2.26
N LYS A 248 18.88 -0.56 1.04
CA LYS A 248 19.06 0.84 0.64
C LYS A 248 18.21 1.78 1.47
N LEU A 249 16.89 1.47 1.60
CA LEU A 249 15.98 2.27 2.42
C LEU A 249 16.46 2.36 3.87
N GLN A 250 16.94 1.25 4.45
CA GLN A 250 17.49 1.26 5.82
C GLN A 250 18.74 2.15 5.92
N ASN A 251 19.65 2.07 4.97
CA ASN A 251 20.90 2.83 4.97
C ASN A 251 20.68 4.34 4.90
N ILE A 252 19.65 4.79 4.18
CA ILE A 252 19.30 6.23 4.07
C ILE A 252 18.26 6.68 5.11
N GLY A 253 17.91 5.82 6.09
CA GLY A 253 16.97 6.16 7.17
C GLY A 253 15.50 6.10 6.78
N LEU A 254 15.15 5.61 5.58
CA LEU A 254 13.77 5.50 5.08
C LEU A 254 13.19 4.08 5.22
N GLY A 255 13.83 3.21 6.00
CA GLY A 255 13.39 1.82 6.21
C GLY A 255 12.07 1.69 6.96
N LEU A 256 11.72 2.67 7.81
CA LEU A 256 10.42 2.74 8.47
C LEU A 256 9.44 3.56 7.61
N PHE A 257 8.19 3.10 7.54
CA PHE A 257 7.15 3.80 6.77
C PHE A 257 6.96 5.26 7.21
N ASP A 258 7.01 5.53 8.51
CA ASP A 258 6.82 6.89 9.03
C ASP A 258 7.93 7.85 8.57
N SER A 259 9.17 7.38 8.45
CA SER A 259 10.28 8.18 7.91
C SER A 259 10.13 8.43 6.42
N TRP A 260 9.74 7.40 5.66
CA TRP A 260 9.44 7.53 4.23
C TRP A 260 8.25 8.47 4.00
N ALA A 261 7.18 8.29 4.77
CA ALA A 261 5.97 9.09 4.68
C ALA A 261 6.22 10.56 5.02
N SER A 262 7.04 10.87 6.03
CA SER A 262 7.38 12.24 6.38
C SER A 262 8.27 12.93 5.32
N THR A 263 9.00 12.14 4.53
CA THR A 263 9.87 12.67 3.46
C THR A 263 9.10 12.91 2.16
N PHE A 264 8.15 12.05 1.84
CA PHE A 264 7.48 12.05 0.54
C PHE A 264 5.99 12.34 0.58
N GLY A 265 5.40 12.47 1.76
CA GLY A 265 3.97 12.71 1.84
C GLY A 265 3.53 13.45 3.09
N GLU A 266 2.28 13.87 3.07
CA GLU A 266 1.63 14.60 4.15
C GLU A 266 0.27 13.98 4.46
N VAL A 267 -0.02 13.97 5.75
CA VAL A 267 -1.36 13.66 6.24
C VAL A 267 -2.22 14.90 6.10
N VAL A 268 -3.14 14.89 5.18
CA VAL A 268 -4.15 15.94 5.02
C VAL A 268 -5.35 15.56 5.88
N THR A 269 -5.76 16.48 6.74
CA THR A 269 -6.98 16.32 7.50
C THR A 269 -8.11 16.96 6.71
N SER A 270 -9.00 16.14 6.16
CA SER A 270 -10.24 16.58 5.55
C SER A 270 -11.37 16.51 6.59
N ILE A 271 -12.28 17.45 6.52
CA ILE A 271 -13.53 17.35 7.29
C ILE A 271 -14.45 16.44 6.48
N GLU A 272 -14.55 15.20 6.90
CA GLU A 272 -15.51 14.25 6.36
C GLU A 272 -16.70 14.12 7.30
N LEU A 273 -17.87 13.84 6.74
CA LEU A 273 -19.00 13.47 7.56
C LEU A 273 -18.67 12.25 8.41
N ALA A 274 -19.03 12.30 9.67
CA ALA A 274 -18.92 11.15 10.55
C ALA A 274 -19.75 9.98 9.99
N PRO A 275 -19.28 8.73 10.06
CA PRO A 275 -20.03 7.57 9.59
C PRO A 275 -21.39 7.44 10.27
N GLU A 276 -21.50 7.98 11.48
CA GLU A 276 -22.72 8.01 12.29
C GLU A 276 -23.72 9.06 11.81
N GLY A 277 -23.36 9.88 10.80
CA GLY A 277 -24.23 10.94 10.24
C GLY A 277 -24.45 12.12 11.17
N THR A 278 -23.87 12.13 12.37
CA THR A 278 -24.03 13.20 13.36
C THR A 278 -22.82 14.14 13.35
N GLY A 279 -22.77 15.07 12.40
CA GLY A 279 -21.76 16.13 12.35
C GLY A 279 -20.54 15.79 11.50
N TYR A 280 -19.64 16.77 11.39
CA TYR A 280 -18.39 16.64 10.68
C TYR A 280 -17.29 16.13 11.62
N ARG A 281 -16.52 15.13 11.17
CA ARG A 281 -15.30 14.71 11.84
C ARG A 281 -14.11 15.04 10.98
N ALA A 282 -13.04 15.44 11.63
CA ALA A 282 -11.74 15.52 10.98
C ALA A 282 -11.25 14.08 10.71
N LYS A 283 -11.11 13.70 9.44
CA LYS A 283 -10.50 12.44 9.04
C LYS A 283 -9.17 12.74 8.38
N SER A 284 -8.13 12.22 8.98
CA SER A 284 -6.79 12.34 8.45
C SER A 284 -6.57 11.29 7.37
N ARG A 285 -6.04 11.74 6.21
CA ARG A 285 -5.70 10.89 5.08
C ARG A 285 -4.28 11.17 4.64
N PHE A 286 -3.52 10.13 4.32
CA PHE A 286 -2.22 10.26 3.68
C PHE A 286 -2.46 10.42 2.18
N ALA A 287 -2.60 11.66 1.73
CA ALA A 287 -3.13 11.95 0.39
C ALA A 287 -2.28 12.93 -0.42
N ARG A 288 -1.42 13.72 0.21
CA ARG A 288 -0.57 14.66 -0.52
C ARG A 288 0.86 14.16 -0.55
N PHE A 289 1.47 14.16 -1.73
CA PHE A 289 2.82 13.70 -1.95
C PHE A 289 3.72 14.83 -2.41
N TYR A 290 4.94 14.87 -1.88
CA TYR A 290 5.99 15.84 -2.21
C TYR A 290 7.24 15.13 -2.68
N ASN A 291 8.22 15.91 -3.13
CA ASN A 291 9.51 15.39 -3.55
C ASN A 291 9.35 14.22 -4.54
N ILE A 292 8.33 14.31 -5.39
CA ILE A 292 8.02 13.26 -6.37
C ILE A 292 9.20 12.97 -7.29
N PRO A 293 9.95 13.96 -7.79
CA PRO A 293 11.13 13.67 -8.62
C PRO A 293 12.16 12.81 -7.89
N GLU A 294 12.43 13.08 -6.63
CA GLU A 294 13.36 12.33 -5.79
C GLU A 294 12.85 10.91 -5.52
N LEU A 295 11.56 10.78 -5.16
CA LEU A 295 10.90 9.49 -4.99
C LEU A 295 10.96 8.66 -6.27
N MET A 296 10.67 9.27 -7.41
CA MET A 296 10.69 8.57 -8.71
C MET A 296 12.11 8.22 -9.16
N ASN A 297 13.12 9.03 -8.84
CA ASN A 297 14.50 8.69 -9.10
C ASN A 297 14.91 7.44 -8.30
N MET A 298 14.59 7.40 -7.01
CA MET A 298 14.82 6.21 -6.18
C MET A 298 14.06 4.99 -6.70
N PHE A 299 12.82 5.17 -7.12
CA PHE A 299 12.00 4.07 -7.63
C PHE A 299 12.52 3.54 -8.97
N LYS A 300 13.00 4.40 -9.85
CA LYS A 300 13.60 4.03 -11.15
C LYS A 300 14.91 3.27 -11.04
N GLU A 301 15.59 3.31 -9.90
CA GLU A 301 16.75 2.45 -9.67
C GLU A 301 16.39 0.97 -9.69
N ILE A 302 15.18 0.62 -9.26
CA ILE A 302 14.68 -0.76 -9.22
C ILE A 302 13.59 -1.04 -10.25
N ALA A 303 12.98 -0.02 -10.86
CA ALA A 303 11.86 -0.17 -11.76
C ALA A 303 12.22 0.22 -13.20
N ASP A 304 12.16 -0.73 -14.11
CA ASP A 304 12.12 -0.44 -15.54
C ASP A 304 10.67 -0.20 -15.95
N ILE A 305 10.36 1.06 -16.27
CA ILE A 305 9.00 1.51 -16.58
C ILE A 305 8.87 1.68 -18.09
N LYS A 306 7.95 0.92 -18.69
CA LYS A 306 7.63 1.00 -20.12
C LYS A 306 6.14 1.19 -20.32
N THR A 307 5.78 2.32 -20.90
CA THR A 307 4.42 2.67 -21.29
C THR A 307 4.13 2.28 -22.74
N SER A 308 2.86 2.24 -23.13
CA SER A 308 2.45 1.81 -24.47
C SER A 308 3.03 2.68 -25.59
N ASP A 309 3.17 3.99 -25.35
CA ASP A 309 3.74 4.96 -26.27
C ASP A 309 5.26 4.76 -26.52
N GLN A 310 5.96 4.14 -25.57
CA GLN A 310 7.39 3.85 -25.67
C GLN A 310 7.70 2.54 -26.41
N LEU A 311 6.77 1.58 -26.37
CA LEU A 311 7.04 0.23 -26.87
C LEU A 311 6.66 0.00 -28.33
N HIS A 312 5.86 0.90 -28.94
CA HIS A 312 5.38 0.74 -30.32
C HIS A 312 4.92 -0.69 -30.64
N LEU A 313 4.12 -1.26 -29.73
CA LEU A 313 3.67 -2.65 -29.87
C LEU A 313 2.77 -2.81 -31.10
N PRO A 314 2.89 -3.94 -31.83
CA PRO A 314 1.98 -4.25 -32.94
C PRO A 314 0.60 -4.67 -32.41
N VAL A 315 -0.12 -3.70 -31.86
CA VAL A 315 -1.47 -3.87 -31.32
C VAL A 315 -2.47 -3.12 -32.18
N PRO A 316 -3.76 -3.51 -32.20
CA PRO A 316 -4.78 -2.79 -32.92
C PRO A 316 -4.96 -1.37 -32.40
N GLU A 317 -5.38 -0.49 -33.31
CA GLU A 317 -5.86 0.85 -32.95
C GLU A 317 -7.22 0.73 -32.22
N ALA A 318 -7.29 1.26 -31.00
CA ALA A 318 -8.50 1.19 -30.19
C ALA A 318 -9.33 2.47 -30.31
N LYS A 319 -10.58 2.34 -30.73
CA LYS A 319 -11.57 3.43 -30.73
C LYS A 319 -12.42 3.32 -29.47
N PHE A 320 -12.36 4.34 -28.64
CA PHE A 320 -13.16 4.43 -27.42
C PHE A 320 -14.46 5.17 -27.71
N GLU A 321 -15.57 4.55 -27.36
CA GLU A 321 -16.90 5.11 -27.54
C GLU A 321 -17.67 5.07 -26.22
N THR A 322 -18.10 6.23 -25.74
CA THR A 322 -18.96 6.34 -24.57
C THR A 322 -20.40 6.43 -25.01
N VAL A 323 -21.18 5.41 -24.70
CA VAL A 323 -22.60 5.33 -24.98
C VAL A 323 -23.38 5.87 -23.77
N VAL A 324 -23.86 7.09 -23.88
CA VAL A 324 -24.67 7.75 -22.85
C VAL A 324 -26.13 7.44 -23.08
N VAL A 325 -26.84 6.95 -22.08
CA VAL A 325 -28.27 6.69 -22.10
C VAL A 325 -28.98 7.53 -21.04
N GLN A 326 -30.23 7.92 -21.33
CA GLN A 326 -31.07 8.65 -20.38
C GLN A 326 -31.63 7.67 -19.31
N PRO A 327 -31.69 8.06 -18.03
CA PRO A 327 -32.33 7.25 -17.01
C PRO A 327 -33.85 7.15 -17.22
N SER A 328 -34.43 5.99 -16.89
CA SER A 328 -35.89 5.84 -16.86
C SER A 328 -36.51 6.66 -15.73
N GLU A 329 -37.83 6.90 -15.78
CA GLU A 329 -38.58 7.55 -14.68
C GLU A 329 -38.37 6.79 -13.33
N HIS A 330 -38.33 5.47 -13.38
CA HIS A 330 -38.06 4.66 -12.18
C HIS A 330 -36.63 4.87 -11.64
N GLN A 331 -35.65 4.95 -12.53
CA GLN A 331 -34.28 5.21 -12.10
C GLN A 331 -34.14 6.60 -11.49
N GLN A 332 -34.77 7.62 -12.08
CA GLN A 332 -34.77 8.98 -11.52
C GLN A 332 -35.42 9.03 -10.13
N ALA A 333 -36.59 8.39 -9.96
CA ALA A 333 -37.25 8.31 -8.66
C ALA A 333 -36.38 7.60 -7.60
N MET A 334 -35.74 6.49 -7.97
CA MET A 334 -34.87 5.74 -7.05
C MET A 334 -33.57 6.50 -6.74
N VAL A 335 -33.02 7.28 -7.68
CA VAL A 335 -31.87 8.17 -7.40
C VAL A 335 -32.27 9.22 -6.36
N ALA A 336 -33.47 9.80 -6.46
CA ALA A 336 -33.99 10.71 -5.44
C ALA A 336 -34.12 10.03 -4.06
N GLU A 337 -34.68 8.80 -4.02
CA GLU A 337 -34.73 8.00 -2.79
C GLU A 337 -33.34 7.74 -2.18
N LEU A 338 -32.32 7.45 -2.99
CA LEU A 338 -30.94 7.31 -2.50
C LEU A 338 -30.42 8.59 -1.85
N SER A 339 -30.84 9.77 -2.38
CA SER A 339 -30.52 11.08 -1.76
C SER A 339 -31.18 11.24 -0.39
N GLU A 340 -32.45 10.86 -0.27
CA GLU A 340 -33.17 10.89 1.02
C GLU A 340 -32.54 9.94 2.03
N ARG A 341 -32.18 8.72 1.62
CA ARG A 341 -31.45 7.76 2.45
C ARG A 341 -30.12 8.33 2.90
N ALA A 342 -29.37 8.96 1.99
CA ALA A 342 -28.09 9.60 2.33
C ALA A 342 -28.28 10.75 3.34
N ALA A 343 -29.36 11.54 3.23
CA ALA A 343 -29.72 12.57 4.19
C ALA A 343 -30.08 11.99 5.55
N ALA A 344 -30.82 10.88 5.59
CA ALA A 344 -31.20 10.19 6.82
C ALA A 344 -29.98 9.59 7.54
N VAL A 345 -29.04 8.98 6.80
CA VAL A 345 -27.75 8.52 7.33
C VAL A 345 -26.92 9.69 7.84
N HIS A 346 -26.92 10.80 7.10
CA HIS A 346 -26.20 12.02 7.47
C HIS A 346 -26.74 12.65 8.77
N SER A 347 -28.05 12.69 8.93
CA SER A 347 -28.67 13.23 10.15
C SER A 347 -28.61 12.31 11.36
N GLY A 348 -28.06 11.10 11.22
CA GLY A 348 -27.93 10.12 12.31
C GLY A 348 -29.25 9.48 12.73
N VAL A 349 -30.30 9.59 11.93
CA VAL A 349 -31.63 9.00 12.22
C VAL A 349 -31.65 7.50 11.99
N VAL A 350 -30.74 6.98 11.17
CA VAL A 350 -30.65 5.56 10.80
C VAL A 350 -29.40 4.93 11.39
N ASP A 351 -29.55 3.73 11.97
CA ASP A 351 -28.42 2.95 12.49
C ASP A 351 -27.47 2.55 11.33
N PRO A 352 -26.14 2.77 11.45
CA PRO A 352 -25.17 2.42 10.40
C PRO A 352 -25.16 0.94 10.02
N SER A 353 -25.68 0.05 10.86
CA SER A 353 -25.83 -1.39 10.55
C SER A 353 -27.01 -1.66 9.61
N VAL A 354 -28.02 -0.78 9.60
CA VAL A 354 -29.21 -0.88 8.73
C VAL A 354 -28.93 -0.25 7.38
N ASP A 355 -28.41 0.99 7.37
CA ASP A 355 -28.04 1.70 6.15
C ASP A 355 -26.81 2.59 6.39
N ASN A 356 -26.01 2.76 5.34
CA ASN A 356 -24.77 3.54 5.40
C ASN A 356 -24.34 3.99 3.99
N MET A 357 -23.40 4.94 3.92
CA MET A 357 -22.97 5.51 2.64
C MET A 357 -22.37 4.46 1.68
N LEU A 358 -21.73 3.40 2.20
CA LEU A 358 -21.20 2.31 1.36
C LEU A 358 -22.32 1.49 0.71
N LYS A 359 -23.36 1.19 1.47
CA LYS A 359 -24.55 0.48 0.96
C LYS A 359 -25.29 1.33 -0.06
N ILE A 360 -25.52 2.61 0.22
CA ILE A 360 -26.14 3.56 -0.71
C ILE A 360 -25.35 3.66 -2.00
N THR A 361 -24.01 3.76 -1.89
CA THR A 361 -23.12 3.78 -3.07
C THR A 361 -23.21 2.48 -3.88
N SER A 362 -23.27 1.33 -3.20
CA SER A 362 -23.43 0.03 -3.86
C SER A 362 -24.78 -0.08 -4.57
N ASP A 363 -25.84 0.39 -3.93
CA ASP A 363 -27.18 0.40 -4.51
C ASP A 363 -27.27 1.37 -5.69
N GLY A 364 -26.66 2.56 -5.59
CA GLY A 364 -26.57 3.51 -6.69
C GLY A 364 -25.83 2.96 -7.92
N ARG A 365 -24.78 2.19 -7.71
CA ARG A 365 -24.07 1.49 -8.79
C ARG A 365 -24.94 0.42 -9.47
N LYS A 366 -25.68 -0.36 -8.69
CA LYS A 366 -26.64 -1.33 -9.25
C LYS A 366 -27.75 -0.64 -10.02
N LEU A 367 -28.29 0.47 -9.48
CA LEU A 367 -29.31 1.27 -10.13
C LEU A 367 -28.81 1.86 -11.45
N GLY A 368 -27.59 2.38 -11.50
CA GLY A 368 -26.94 2.84 -12.72
C GLY A 368 -26.75 1.71 -13.75
N LEU A 369 -26.58 0.46 -13.31
CA LEU A 369 -26.49 -0.68 -14.20
C LEU A 369 -27.86 -1.09 -14.75
N ASP A 370 -28.81 -1.40 -13.88
CA ASP A 370 -30.19 -1.74 -14.24
C ASP A 370 -31.13 -1.59 -13.04
N GLN A 371 -32.30 -0.97 -13.22
CA GLN A 371 -33.30 -0.76 -12.19
C GLN A 371 -33.82 -2.08 -11.57
N ARG A 372 -33.85 -3.17 -12.34
CA ARG A 372 -34.29 -4.50 -11.92
C ARG A 372 -33.34 -5.16 -10.91
N LEU A 373 -32.12 -4.68 -10.78
CA LEU A 373 -31.19 -5.10 -9.71
C LEU A 373 -31.60 -4.55 -8.34
N MET A 374 -32.38 -3.47 -8.32
CA MET A 374 -32.96 -2.89 -7.10
C MET A 374 -34.34 -3.50 -6.80
N ASN A 375 -35.19 -3.63 -7.82
CA ASN A 375 -36.49 -4.25 -7.72
C ASN A 375 -36.78 -5.09 -8.98
N PRO A 376 -36.72 -6.43 -8.88
CA PRO A 376 -36.93 -7.33 -10.03
C PRO A 376 -38.32 -7.25 -10.67
N LEU A 377 -39.29 -6.61 -10.01
CA LEU A 377 -40.65 -6.43 -10.52
C LEU A 377 -40.77 -5.24 -11.50
N LEU A 378 -39.73 -4.41 -11.60
CA LEU A 378 -39.75 -3.29 -12.53
C LEU A 378 -39.63 -3.78 -14.00
N PRO A 379 -40.23 -3.05 -14.95
CA PRO A 379 -40.16 -3.40 -16.37
C PRO A 379 -38.72 -3.23 -16.90
N ASP A 380 -38.43 -3.94 -17.99
CA ASP A 380 -37.24 -3.66 -18.79
C ASP A 380 -37.41 -2.29 -19.50
N ASP A 381 -36.41 -1.43 -19.37
CA ASP A 381 -36.41 -0.15 -20.08
C ASP A 381 -35.73 -0.33 -21.45
N PRO A 382 -36.47 -0.11 -22.58
CA PRO A 382 -35.92 -0.23 -23.94
C PRO A 382 -34.70 0.66 -24.21
N ASN A 383 -34.57 1.75 -23.48
CA ASN A 383 -33.49 2.72 -23.61
C ASN A 383 -32.35 2.49 -22.63
N SER A 384 -32.44 1.46 -21.78
CA SER A 384 -31.40 1.14 -20.80
C SER A 384 -30.05 0.89 -21.46
N LYS A 385 -28.98 1.07 -20.69
CA LYS A 385 -27.63 0.75 -21.17
C LYS A 385 -27.44 -0.73 -21.52
N LEU A 386 -28.19 -1.64 -20.90
CA LEU A 386 -28.18 -3.06 -21.27
C LEU A 386 -28.75 -3.26 -22.68
N ASN A 387 -29.87 -2.63 -22.98
CA ASN A 387 -30.46 -2.69 -24.32
C ASN A 387 -29.62 -1.96 -25.37
N ALA A 388 -28.94 -0.86 -25.02
CA ALA A 388 -27.95 -0.22 -25.86
C ALA A 388 -26.75 -1.12 -26.15
N CYS A 389 -26.27 -1.86 -25.13
CA CYS A 389 -25.21 -2.87 -25.30
C CYS A 389 -25.64 -4.00 -26.22
N VAL A 390 -26.84 -4.56 -26.01
CA VAL A 390 -27.39 -5.63 -26.89
C VAL A 390 -27.46 -5.17 -28.34
N ARG A 391 -27.93 -3.94 -28.61
CA ARG A 391 -27.96 -3.37 -29.97
C ARG A 391 -26.56 -3.30 -30.60
N ASN A 392 -25.58 -2.82 -29.86
CA ASN A 392 -24.20 -2.74 -30.36
C ASN A 392 -23.60 -4.14 -30.58
N VAL A 393 -23.85 -5.09 -29.65
CA VAL A 393 -23.39 -6.47 -29.81
C VAL A 393 -24.00 -7.11 -31.05
N LEU A 394 -25.31 -6.91 -31.31
CA LEU A 394 -25.98 -7.46 -32.51
C LEU A 394 -25.45 -6.85 -33.80
N ARG A 395 -25.28 -5.54 -33.83
CA ARG A 395 -24.69 -4.85 -35.02
C ARG A 395 -23.32 -5.41 -35.35
N ILE A 396 -22.41 -5.51 -34.35
CA ILE A 396 -21.07 -6.04 -34.56
C ILE A 396 -21.10 -7.54 -34.88
N TYR A 397 -22.06 -8.29 -34.31
CA TYR A 397 -22.25 -9.69 -34.60
C TYR A 397 -22.61 -9.91 -36.07
N GLU A 398 -23.53 -9.11 -36.64
CA GLU A 398 -23.94 -9.14 -38.05
C GLU A 398 -22.78 -8.70 -38.95
N GLU A 399 -22.17 -7.55 -38.68
CA GLU A 399 -21.03 -7.03 -39.44
C GLU A 399 -19.85 -8.00 -39.49
N GLY A 400 -19.59 -8.72 -38.39
CA GLY A 400 -18.47 -9.63 -38.23
C GLY A 400 -18.78 -11.11 -38.58
N GLN A 401 -19.89 -11.42 -39.25
CA GLN A 401 -20.34 -12.80 -39.48
C GLN A 401 -19.36 -13.57 -40.38
N SER A 402 -18.82 -12.96 -41.42
CA SER A 402 -17.90 -13.61 -42.37
C SER A 402 -16.60 -14.08 -41.69
N ASP A 403 -16.09 -13.29 -40.79
CA ASP A 403 -14.81 -13.54 -40.12
C ASP A 403 -14.99 -14.16 -38.74
N LYS A 404 -16.24 -14.43 -38.33
CA LYS A 404 -16.58 -14.93 -36.98
C LYS A 404 -15.93 -14.09 -35.88
N LEU A 405 -16.07 -12.77 -35.99
CA LEU A 405 -15.51 -11.83 -35.00
C LEU A 405 -16.13 -12.04 -33.62
N THR A 406 -15.34 -11.83 -32.59
CA THR A 406 -15.71 -12.10 -31.20
C THR A 406 -15.79 -10.82 -30.37
N GLN A 407 -16.57 -10.85 -29.30
CA GLN A 407 -16.81 -9.72 -28.41
C GLN A 407 -16.72 -10.15 -26.95
N LEU A 408 -16.19 -9.30 -26.07
CA LEU A 408 -16.17 -9.50 -24.63
C LEU A 408 -17.08 -8.48 -23.93
N LEU A 409 -17.90 -8.96 -23.00
CA LEU A 409 -18.74 -8.11 -22.17
C LEU A 409 -18.31 -8.24 -20.71
N PHE A 410 -17.98 -7.12 -20.08
CA PHE A 410 -17.58 -7.08 -18.69
C PHE A 410 -18.68 -6.53 -17.79
N CYS A 411 -19.06 -7.32 -16.76
CA CYS A 411 -19.99 -6.91 -15.73
C CYS A 411 -19.60 -7.59 -14.40
N ASP A 412 -19.30 -6.78 -13.38
CA ASP A 412 -18.89 -7.25 -12.05
C ASP A 412 -20.03 -7.20 -11.03
N LEU A 413 -21.01 -6.28 -11.20
CA LEU A 413 -22.07 -6.03 -10.22
C LEU A 413 -23.18 -7.07 -10.22
N SER A 414 -23.35 -7.81 -11.31
CA SER A 414 -24.43 -8.79 -11.46
C SER A 414 -23.93 -10.10 -12.05
N THR A 415 -23.06 -10.80 -11.31
CA THR A 415 -22.58 -12.13 -11.71
C THR A 415 -23.63 -13.20 -11.48
N PRO A 416 -23.71 -14.27 -12.30
CA PRO A 416 -24.67 -15.35 -12.14
C PRO A 416 -24.56 -16.03 -10.76
N LYS A 417 -25.70 -16.23 -10.07
CA LYS A 417 -25.76 -16.84 -8.73
C LYS A 417 -26.57 -18.14 -8.67
N ASN A 418 -27.27 -18.49 -9.71
CA ASN A 418 -28.15 -19.67 -9.76
C ASN A 418 -29.23 -19.72 -8.65
N ASP A 419 -29.65 -18.57 -8.14
CA ASP A 419 -30.67 -18.43 -7.08
C ASP A 419 -32.04 -17.99 -7.61
N GLY A 420 -32.19 -17.90 -8.94
CA GLY A 420 -33.41 -17.48 -9.62
C GLY A 420 -33.66 -15.94 -9.56
N THR A 421 -32.75 -15.18 -8.97
CA THR A 421 -32.84 -13.70 -8.98
C THR A 421 -32.42 -13.13 -10.34
N PHE A 422 -32.99 -11.97 -10.69
CA PHE A 422 -32.60 -11.26 -11.90
C PHE A 422 -31.09 -11.03 -11.94
N ASN A 423 -30.48 -11.36 -13.06
CA ASN A 423 -29.09 -11.01 -13.35
C ASN A 423 -28.88 -10.59 -14.79
N VAL A 424 -27.90 -9.69 -14.98
CA VAL A 424 -27.61 -9.08 -16.26
C VAL A 424 -27.11 -10.07 -17.31
N TYR A 425 -26.40 -11.11 -16.92
CA TYR A 425 -25.86 -12.11 -17.84
C TYR A 425 -26.97 -12.89 -18.55
N GLU A 426 -27.96 -13.38 -17.78
CA GLU A 426 -29.08 -14.11 -18.33
C GLU A 426 -30.01 -13.23 -19.17
N ASP A 427 -30.21 -11.97 -18.76
CA ASP A 427 -31.00 -11.01 -19.51
C ASP A 427 -30.40 -10.72 -20.89
N ILE A 428 -29.09 -10.46 -20.94
CA ILE A 428 -28.37 -10.21 -22.21
C ILE A 428 -28.41 -11.49 -23.06
N ARG A 429 -28.14 -12.67 -22.48
CA ARG A 429 -28.21 -13.93 -23.21
C ARG A 429 -29.59 -14.17 -23.85
N ALA A 430 -30.64 -14.00 -23.05
CA ALA A 430 -32.01 -14.15 -23.52
C ALA A 430 -32.34 -13.19 -24.67
N LYS A 431 -31.96 -11.91 -24.59
CA LYS A 431 -32.17 -10.91 -25.62
C LYS A 431 -31.40 -11.20 -26.90
N LEU A 432 -30.16 -11.68 -26.79
CA LEU A 432 -29.36 -12.06 -27.94
C LEU A 432 -29.95 -13.30 -28.66
N ILE A 433 -30.38 -14.31 -27.90
CA ILE A 433 -31.05 -15.49 -28.47
C ILE A 433 -32.37 -15.12 -29.14
N GLN A 434 -33.17 -14.28 -28.50
CA GLN A 434 -34.42 -13.77 -29.09
C GLN A 434 -34.20 -12.99 -30.40
N SER A 435 -33.02 -12.35 -30.52
CA SER A 435 -32.59 -11.63 -31.72
C SER A 435 -31.89 -12.52 -32.77
N GLY A 436 -31.88 -13.86 -32.59
CA GLY A 436 -31.38 -14.83 -33.55
C GLY A 436 -29.92 -15.23 -33.40
N VAL A 437 -29.22 -14.85 -32.31
CA VAL A 437 -27.87 -15.35 -32.02
C VAL A 437 -28.00 -16.76 -31.48
N PRO A 438 -27.32 -17.78 -32.06
CA PRO A 438 -27.33 -19.16 -31.55
C PRO A 438 -26.82 -19.21 -30.09
N GLU A 439 -27.50 -20.01 -29.24
CA GLU A 439 -27.13 -20.13 -27.83
C GLU A 439 -25.69 -20.65 -27.65
N GLU A 440 -25.22 -21.54 -28.50
CA GLU A 440 -23.87 -22.10 -28.48
C GLU A 440 -22.77 -21.10 -28.80
N GLU A 441 -23.12 -19.94 -29.41
CA GLU A 441 -22.18 -18.83 -29.69
C GLU A 441 -22.07 -17.82 -28.54
N ILE A 442 -22.88 -17.99 -27.47
CA ILE A 442 -22.87 -17.16 -26.27
C ILE A 442 -22.37 -17.98 -25.09
N ALA A 443 -21.40 -17.49 -24.33
CA ALA A 443 -20.90 -18.20 -23.17
C ALA A 443 -20.63 -17.26 -21.98
N PHE A 444 -20.69 -17.84 -20.77
CA PHE A 444 -20.28 -17.18 -19.55
C PHE A 444 -18.97 -17.79 -19.04
N ILE A 445 -18.00 -16.97 -18.70
CA ILE A 445 -16.76 -17.44 -18.07
C ILE A 445 -17.03 -18.18 -16.76
N HIS A 446 -18.17 -17.89 -16.12
CA HIS A 446 -18.58 -18.46 -14.83
C HIS A 446 -18.92 -19.95 -14.94
N ASP A 447 -19.32 -20.43 -16.12
CA ASP A 447 -19.65 -21.84 -16.39
C ASP A 447 -18.40 -22.70 -16.56
N ALA A 448 -17.25 -22.06 -16.82
CA ALA A 448 -15.95 -22.71 -16.90
C ALA A 448 -15.26 -22.72 -15.51
N ASP A 449 -15.71 -23.60 -14.63
CA ASP A 449 -15.26 -23.72 -13.23
C ASP A 449 -13.90 -24.40 -13.05
N THR A 450 -13.44 -25.13 -14.09
CA THR A 450 -12.15 -25.82 -14.10
C THR A 450 -11.20 -25.21 -15.14
N GLU A 451 -9.89 -25.38 -14.95
CA GLU A 451 -8.89 -24.87 -15.90
C GLU A 451 -9.03 -25.55 -17.30
N ALA A 452 -9.43 -26.83 -17.32
CA ALA A 452 -9.69 -27.55 -18.59
C ALA A 452 -10.86 -26.92 -19.34
N LYS A 453 -11.97 -26.65 -18.66
CA LYS A 453 -13.13 -25.97 -19.27
C LYS A 453 -12.81 -24.55 -19.73
N LYS A 454 -12.01 -23.79 -18.97
CA LYS A 454 -11.56 -22.45 -19.39
C LYS A 454 -10.72 -22.52 -20.66
N LYS A 455 -9.78 -23.46 -20.71
CA LYS A 455 -8.93 -23.67 -21.88
C LYS A 455 -9.74 -24.02 -23.13
N ASP A 456 -10.74 -24.91 -23.00
CA ASP A 456 -11.67 -25.26 -24.07
C ASP A 456 -12.51 -24.04 -24.50
N LEU A 457 -13.08 -23.29 -23.53
CA LEU A 457 -13.85 -22.08 -23.80
C LEU A 457 -13.01 -21.03 -24.54
N PHE A 458 -11.78 -20.78 -24.12
CA PHE A 458 -10.91 -19.82 -24.78
C PHE A 458 -10.50 -20.28 -26.20
N ALA A 459 -10.37 -21.59 -26.41
CA ALA A 459 -10.15 -22.14 -27.76
C ALA A 459 -11.38 -21.90 -28.67
N LYS A 460 -12.59 -22.10 -28.14
CA LYS A 460 -13.84 -21.83 -28.87
C LYS A 460 -13.99 -20.34 -29.22
N VAL A 461 -13.60 -19.44 -28.31
CA VAL A 461 -13.60 -17.98 -28.60
C VAL A 461 -12.57 -17.65 -29.67
N ARG A 462 -11.33 -18.14 -29.60
CA ARG A 462 -10.30 -17.89 -30.63
C ARG A 462 -10.69 -18.38 -32.01
N THR A 463 -11.42 -19.50 -32.10
CA THR A 463 -11.89 -20.04 -33.36
C THR A 463 -13.17 -19.40 -33.88
N GLY A 464 -13.84 -18.58 -33.05
CA GLY A 464 -15.10 -17.95 -33.38
C GLY A 464 -16.31 -18.89 -33.28
N GLN A 465 -16.18 -20.01 -32.56
CA GLN A 465 -17.32 -20.87 -32.20
C GLN A 465 -18.17 -20.22 -31.10
N VAL A 466 -17.53 -19.53 -30.13
CA VAL A 466 -18.18 -18.63 -29.18
C VAL A 466 -17.85 -17.22 -29.63
N ARG A 467 -18.86 -16.45 -29.98
CA ARG A 467 -18.71 -15.10 -30.51
C ARG A 467 -18.96 -14.01 -29.46
N VAL A 468 -19.73 -14.33 -28.43
CA VAL A 468 -20.03 -13.41 -27.33
C VAL A 468 -19.66 -14.09 -26.00
N LEU A 469 -18.66 -13.52 -25.31
CA LEU A 469 -18.23 -14.02 -24.01
C LEU A 469 -18.48 -12.97 -22.93
N LEU A 470 -19.30 -13.33 -21.93
CA LEU A 470 -19.58 -12.48 -20.78
C LEU A 470 -18.77 -12.91 -19.57
N GLY A 471 -18.28 -11.96 -18.79
CA GLY A 471 -17.55 -12.29 -17.56
C GLY A 471 -17.21 -11.10 -16.68
N SER A 472 -16.70 -11.44 -15.50
CA SER A 472 -16.22 -10.46 -14.53
C SER A 472 -14.74 -10.15 -14.72
N THR A 473 -14.32 -8.97 -14.25
CA THR A 473 -12.89 -8.57 -14.23
C THR A 473 -12.02 -9.62 -13.55
N GLN A 474 -12.48 -10.16 -12.42
CA GLN A 474 -11.73 -11.16 -11.67
C GLN A 474 -11.46 -12.46 -12.47
N LYS A 475 -12.43 -12.89 -13.31
CA LYS A 475 -12.32 -14.14 -14.06
C LYS A 475 -11.75 -13.95 -15.48
N MET A 476 -11.98 -12.80 -16.10
CA MET A 476 -11.52 -12.49 -17.45
C MET A 476 -10.43 -11.43 -17.54
N GLY A 477 -10.26 -10.62 -16.50
CA GLY A 477 -9.31 -9.50 -16.49
C GLY A 477 -7.84 -9.92 -16.50
N ALA A 478 -7.51 -11.11 -16.02
CA ALA A 478 -6.14 -11.64 -16.04
C ALA A 478 -6.08 -13.00 -16.77
N GLY A 479 -5.04 -13.24 -17.56
CA GLY A 479 -4.76 -14.55 -18.15
C GLY A 479 -5.67 -15.01 -19.30
N THR A 480 -6.66 -14.21 -19.67
CA THR A 480 -7.55 -14.53 -20.80
C THR A 480 -6.87 -14.23 -22.12
N ASN A 481 -6.59 -15.26 -22.92
CA ASN A 481 -5.88 -15.14 -24.20
C ASN A 481 -6.84 -15.50 -25.35
N VAL A 482 -7.68 -14.54 -25.77
CA VAL A 482 -8.77 -14.71 -26.74
C VAL A 482 -8.80 -13.62 -27.82
N GLN A 483 -7.70 -12.85 -27.94
CA GLN A 483 -7.64 -11.66 -28.77
C GLN A 483 -7.72 -11.89 -30.28
N ASP A 484 -7.46 -13.11 -30.78
CA ASP A 484 -7.27 -13.39 -32.22
C ASP A 484 -8.32 -12.77 -33.14
N ARG A 485 -9.60 -12.89 -32.76
CA ARG A 485 -10.76 -12.39 -33.54
C ARG A 485 -11.54 -11.32 -32.77
N LEU A 486 -11.00 -10.85 -31.64
CA LEU A 486 -11.68 -9.93 -30.75
C LEU A 486 -11.74 -8.53 -31.36
N VAL A 487 -12.95 -8.06 -31.65
CA VAL A 487 -13.19 -6.76 -32.31
C VAL A 487 -13.79 -5.72 -31.38
N ALA A 488 -14.50 -6.14 -30.33
CA ALA A 488 -15.12 -5.23 -29.39
C ALA A 488 -15.04 -5.70 -27.94
N VAL A 489 -14.91 -4.73 -27.03
CA VAL A 489 -15.07 -4.90 -25.58
C VAL A 489 -16.14 -3.94 -25.09
N HIS A 490 -17.04 -4.45 -24.25
CA HIS A 490 -18.15 -3.70 -23.68
C HIS A 490 -18.02 -3.64 -22.16
N HIS A 491 -17.94 -2.43 -21.61
CA HIS A 491 -17.91 -2.18 -20.17
C HIS A 491 -19.29 -1.75 -19.69
N LEU A 492 -20.05 -2.69 -19.11
CA LEU A 492 -21.40 -2.42 -18.58
C LEU A 492 -21.35 -1.74 -17.21
N ASP A 493 -20.32 -2.03 -16.47
CA ASP A 493 -20.02 -1.42 -15.18
C ASP A 493 -18.53 -1.08 -15.05
N VAL A 494 -18.23 -0.28 -14.08
CA VAL A 494 -16.87 0.14 -13.79
C VAL A 494 -16.54 -0.07 -12.32
N GLY A 495 -15.30 -0.51 -12.06
CA GLY A 495 -14.76 -0.68 -10.72
C GLY A 495 -14.20 0.62 -10.15
N TRP A 496 -13.59 0.53 -8.96
CA TRP A 496 -12.94 1.66 -8.29
C TRP A 496 -11.47 1.88 -8.69
N ARG A 497 -10.90 0.92 -9.44
CA ARG A 497 -9.47 0.88 -9.74
C ARG A 497 -9.22 1.09 -11.22
N PRO A 498 -8.38 2.07 -11.60
CA PRO A 498 -7.93 2.23 -12.99
C PRO A 498 -7.27 0.96 -13.53
N ALA A 499 -6.58 0.20 -12.68
CA ALA A 499 -5.94 -1.05 -13.05
C ALA A 499 -6.90 -2.08 -13.62
N ASP A 500 -8.16 -2.15 -13.11
CA ASP A 500 -9.18 -3.08 -13.60
C ASP A 500 -9.55 -2.75 -15.06
N MET A 501 -9.71 -1.45 -15.38
CA MET A 501 -9.99 -0.99 -16.74
C MET A 501 -8.82 -1.26 -17.69
N THR A 502 -7.60 -1.00 -17.22
CA THR A 502 -6.37 -1.31 -17.98
C THR A 502 -6.27 -2.81 -18.28
N GLN A 503 -6.59 -3.66 -17.32
CA GLN A 503 -6.60 -5.11 -17.53
C GLN A 503 -7.69 -5.56 -18.50
N ARG A 504 -8.92 -5.01 -18.39
CA ARG A 504 -10.02 -5.30 -19.33
C ARG A 504 -9.64 -4.88 -20.77
N ASN A 505 -9.15 -3.66 -20.95
CA ASN A 505 -8.72 -3.13 -22.25
C ASN A 505 -7.53 -3.88 -22.82
N GLY A 506 -6.60 -4.32 -21.97
CA GLY A 506 -5.47 -5.14 -22.35
C GLY A 506 -5.84 -6.56 -22.87
N ARG A 507 -7.12 -6.94 -22.86
CA ARG A 507 -7.57 -8.19 -23.54
C ARG A 507 -7.74 -7.99 -25.03
N ILE A 508 -8.11 -6.79 -25.47
CA ILE A 508 -8.33 -6.49 -26.89
C ILE A 508 -7.16 -5.73 -27.52
N ILE A 509 -6.58 -4.76 -26.79
CA ILE A 509 -5.40 -4.01 -27.22
C ILE A 509 -4.16 -4.87 -26.93
N ARG A 510 -3.96 -5.89 -27.75
CA ARG A 510 -2.93 -6.90 -27.51
C ARG A 510 -2.36 -7.44 -28.82
N GLN A 511 -1.09 -7.81 -28.78
CA GLN A 511 -0.41 -8.49 -29.89
C GLN A 511 -1.13 -9.80 -30.22
N GLY A 512 -1.18 -10.14 -31.52
CA GLY A 512 -1.85 -11.33 -32.02
C GLY A 512 -3.34 -11.12 -32.31
N ASN A 513 -3.89 -9.93 -32.08
CA ASN A 513 -5.20 -9.57 -32.60
C ASN A 513 -5.10 -9.36 -34.14
N ARG A 514 -5.99 -9.98 -34.87
CA ARG A 514 -5.99 -9.92 -36.36
C ARG A 514 -6.63 -8.63 -36.89
N ASN A 515 -7.42 -7.97 -36.08
CA ASN A 515 -8.09 -6.73 -36.44
C ASN A 515 -7.10 -5.56 -36.37
N LYS A 516 -7.14 -4.67 -37.37
CA LYS A 516 -6.34 -3.43 -37.36
C LYS A 516 -6.93 -2.38 -36.40
N GLU A 517 -8.27 -2.34 -36.35
CA GLU A 517 -9.03 -1.45 -35.48
C GLU A 517 -9.95 -2.27 -34.59
N VAL A 518 -10.13 -1.81 -33.34
CA VAL A 518 -11.00 -2.45 -32.36
C VAL A 518 -11.83 -1.38 -31.62
N GLN A 519 -12.95 -1.79 -31.08
CA GLN A 519 -13.89 -0.88 -30.40
C GLN A 519 -13.95 -1.19 -28.90
N VAL A 520 -13.92 -0.13 -28.10
CA VAL A 520 -14.07 -0.21 -26.65
C VAL A 520 -15.26 0.65 -26.23
N TYR A 521 -16.36 -0.02 -25.87
CA TYR A 521 -17.60 0.65 -25.48
C TYR A 521 -17.65 0.82 -23.97
N GLN A 522 -18.00 2.02 -23.54
CA GLN A 522 -18.30 2.38 -22.15
C GLN A 522 -19.75 2.82 -22.07
N TYR A 523 -20.57 2.12 -21.28
CA TYR A 523 -21.99 2.43 -21.14
C TYR A 523 -22.25 3.20 -19.87
N VAL A 524 -22.88 4.37 -19.98
CA VAL A 524 -23.12 5.31 -18.88
C VAL A 524 -24.59 5.70 -18.87
N THR A 525 -25.25 5.56 -17.72
CA THR A 525 -26.58 6.14 -17.49
C THR A 525 -26.42 7.53 -16.92
N GLU A 526 -26.89 8.54 -17.64
CA GLU A 526 -26.81 9.97 -17.28
C GLU A 526 -27.54 10.22 -15.94
N GLY A 527 -27.05 11.17 -15.14
CA GLY A 527 -27.65 11.50 -13.84
C GLY A 527 -27.62 10.40 -12.80
N THR A 528 -26.75 9.40 -12.98
CA THR A 528 -26.54 8.30 -12.02
C THR A 528 -25.10 8.22 -11.57
N PHE A 529 -24.81 7.27 -10.68
CA PHE A 529 -23.47 7.03 -10.14
C PHE A 529 -22.43 6.63 -11.19
N ASP A 530 -22.83 6.20 -12.38
CA ASP A 530 -21.91 5.80 -13.44
C ASP A 530 -21.00 6.96 -13.90
N ALA A 531 -21.59 8.11 -14.21
CA ALA A 531 -20.85 9.28 -14.70
C ALA A 531 -19.76 9.71 -13.69
N TYR A 532 -20.10 9.75 -12.42
CA TYR A 532 -19.16 10.07 -11.35
C TYR A 532 -18.02 9.06 -11.24
N LEU A 533 -18.34 7.76 -11.31
CA LEU A 533 -17.32 6.71 -11.22
C LEU A 533 -16.32 6.78 -12.38
N TYR A 534 -16.79 7.00 -13.60
CA TYR A 534 -15.90 7.17 -14.76
C TYR A 534 -15.02 8.41 -14.60
N GLN A 535 -15.56 9.54 -14.14
CA GLN A 535 -14.77 10.74 -13.88
C GLN A 535 -13.70 10.52 -12.79
N THR A 536 -14.07 9.85 -11.72
CA THR A 536 -13.13 9.49 -10.62
C THR A 536 -12.00 8.61 -11.12
N LEU A 537 -12.31 7.61 -11.96
CA LEU A 537 -11.29 6.74 -12.55
C LEU A 537 -10.37 7.49 -13.51
N GLU A 538 -10.93 8.40 -14.32
CA GLU A 538 -10.13 9.21 -15.22
C GLU A 538 -9.13 10.08 -14.47
N ASN A 539 -9.57 10.73 -13.38
CA ASN A 539 -8.72 11.54 -12.53
C ASN A 539 -7.60 10.70 -11.90
N LYS A 540 -7.95 9.52 -11.35
CA LYS A 540 -6.96 8.56 -10.82
C LYS A 540 -5.97 8.11 -11.90
N GLN A 541 -6.45 7.81 -13.09
CA GLN A 541 -5.59 7.37 -14.20
C GLN A 541 -4.64 8.47 -14.66
N LYS A 542 -5.12 9.71 -14.78
CA LYS A 542 -4.28 10.88 -15.11
C LYS A 542 -3.16 11.04 -14.08
N PHE A 543 -3.52 10.97 -12.80
CA PHE A 543 -2.59 11.05 -11.69
C PHE A 543 -1.50 9.95 -11.76
N ILE A 544 -1.89 8.68 -11.88
CA ILE A 544 -0.96 7.56 -12.00
C ILE A 544 -0.04 7.73 -13.22
N SER A 545 -0.60 8.17 -14.35
CA SER A 545 0.16 8.37 -15.58
C SER A 545 1.18 9.50 -15.46
N GLN A 546 0.85 10.60 -14.80
CA GLN A 546 1.78 11.72 -14.55
C GLN A 546 2.98 11.27 -13.72
N ILE A 547 2.74 10.47 -12.68
CA ILE A 547 3.80 9.93 -11.84
C ILE A 547 4.67 8.95 -12.61
N MET A 548 4.06 7.98 -13.28
CA MET A 548 4.79 6.90 -13.95
C MET A 548 5.59 7.39 -15.16
N THR A 549 5.10 8.37 -15.90
CA THR A 549 5.82 8.88 -17.08
C THR A 549 6.87 9.92 -16.73
N SER A 550 6.80 10.56 -15.57
CA SER A 550 7.66 11.69 -15.17
C SER A 550 7.73 12.80 -16.25
N LYS A 551 6.71 12.91 -17.10
CA LYS A 551 6.66 13.91 -18.17
C LYS A 551 6.31 15.31 -17.66
N SER A 552 5.83 15.41 -16.42
CA SER A 552 5.51 16.68 -15.76
C SER A 552 6.32 16.82 -14.47
N PRO A 553 7.06 17.92 -14.27
CA PRO A 553 7.83 18.16 -13.03
C PRO A 553 6.90 18.64 -11.91
N VAL A 554 5.83 17.91 -11.64
CA VAL A 554 4.94 18.22 -10.51
C VAL A 554 5.67 17.83 -9.24
N ARG A 555 5.97 18.82 -8.39
CA ARG A 555 6.62 18.57 -7.09
C ARG A 555 5.68 18.00 -6.04
N SER A 556 4.37 18.19 -6.20
CA SER A 556 3.36 17.67 -5.28
C SER A 556 2.13 17.20 -6.03
N CYS A 557 1.46 16.19 -5.50
CA CYS A 557 0.20 15.68 -6.03
C CYS A 557 -0.70 15.16 -4.91
N ASP A 558 -2.01 15.13 -5.17
CA ASP A 558 -2.99 14.59 -4.24
C ASP A 558 -3.42 13.20 -4.71
N ASP A 559 -3.44 12.23 -3.80
CA ASP A 559 -3.92 10.86 -4.04
C ASP A 559 -5.41 10.76 -3.70
N VAL A 560 -6.21 10.30 -4.64
CA VAL A 560 -7.67 10.18 -4.50
C VAL A 560 -8.05 8.70 -4.34
N ASP A 561 -8.18 8.24 -3.11
CA ASP A 561 -8.63 6.88 -2.78
C ASP A 561 -9.99 6.90 -2.09
N GLU A 562 -11.08 7.01 -2.85
CA GLU A 562 -12.43 6.95 -2.32
C GLU A 562 -13.15 5.69 -2.79
N GLN A 563 -13.72 4.96 -1.82
CA GLN A 563 -14.52 3.74 -2.06
C GLN A 563 -16.02 3.97 -1.83
N ALA A 564 -16.39 5.14 -1.32
CA ALA A 564 -17.78 5.53 -1.10
C ALA A 564 -17.96 7.00 -1.43
N LEU A 565 -19.09 7.33 -2.03
CA LEU A 565 -19.49 8.71 -2.31
C LEU A 565 -19.79 9.45 -0.99
N SER A 566 -19.39 10.71 -0.91
CA SER A 566 -19.84 11.62 0.14
C SER A 566 -21.31 11.99 -0.03
N TYR A 567 -21.92 12.49 1.04
CA TYR A 567 -23.31 12.98 0.98
C TYR A 567 -23.47 14.10 -0.07
N ALA A 568 -22.50 15.03 -0.13
CA ALA A 568 -22.51 16.12 -1.09
C ALA A 568 -22.50 15.64 -2.54
N GLU A 569 -21.65 14.64 -2.84
CA GLU A 569 -21.55 14.04 -4.18
C GLU A 569 -22.84 13.32 -4.58
N ILE A 570 -23.46 12.60 -3.65
CA ILE A 570 -24.75 11.94 -3.91
C ILE A 570 -25.83 12.99 -4.18
N LYS A 571 -25.92 14.03 -3.36
CA LYS A 571 -26.91 15.10 -3.53
C LYS A 571 -26.73 15.84 -4.86
N ALA A 572 -25.48 16.16 -5.24
CA ALA A 572 -25.18 16.80 -6.52
C ALA A 572 -25.57 15.93 -7.72
N LEU A 573 -25.33 14.63 -7.66
CA LEU A 573 -25.75 13.67 -8.69
C LEU A 573 -27.27 13.61 -8.84
N CYS A 574 -28.00 13.70 -7.72
CA CYS A 574 -29.46 13.57 -7.69
C CYS A 574 -30.19 14.86 -8.12
N ALA A 575 -29.60 16.03 -7.86
CA ALA A 575 -30.23 17.32 -8.14
C ALA A 575 -30.26 17.69 -9.64
N GLY A 576 -29.30 17.19 -10.42
CA GLY A 576 -29.21 17.46 -11.86
C GLY A 576 -28.93 18.90 -12.25
N ASP A 577 -28.86 19.84 -11.29
CA ASP A 577 -28.62 21.25 -11.51
C ASP A 577 -27.13 21.58 -11.45
N PRO A 578 -26.54 22.12 -12.54
CA PRO A 578 -25.13 22.46 -12.58
C PRO A 578 -24.71 23.52 -11.53
N GLN A 579 -25.58 24.43 -11.16
CA GLN A 579 -25.29 25.49 -10.18
C GLN A 579 -25.28 24.96 -8.77
N ILE A 580 -26.18 24.04 -8.42
CA ILE A 580 -26.15 23.33 -7.12
C ILE A 580 -24.88 22.50 -7.02
N LYS A 581 -24.47 21.83 -8.09
CA LYS A 581 -23.21 21.09 -8.12
C LYS A 581 -22.02 22.02 -7.93
N GLU A 582 -21.95 23.12 -8.69
CA GLU A 582 -20.89 24.13 -8.56
C GLU A 582 -20.82 24.68 -7.13
N LYS A 583 -21.98 25.01 -6.53
CA LYS A 583 -22.04 25.48 -5.14
C LYS A 583 -21.47 24.46 -4.17
N MET A 584 -21.84 23.18 -4.31
CA MET A 584 -21.40 22.12 -3.42
C MET A 584 -19.91 21.81 -3.58
N ASP A 585 -19.41 21.82 -4.81
CA ASP A 585 -17.98 21.65 -5.07
C ASP A 585 -17.19 22.82 -4.46
N LEU A 586 -17.72 24.05 -4.55
CA LEU A 586 -17.13 25.24 -3.94
C LEU A 586 -17.22 25.21 -2.40
N ASP A 587 -18.33 24.75 -1.81
CA ASP A 587 -18.46 24.58 -0.37
C ASP A 587 -17.39 23.64 0.18
N VAL A 588 -17.19 22.50 -0.50
CA VAL A 588 -16.15 21.52 -0.14
C VAL A 588 -14.75 22.14 -0.31
N ASP A 589 -14.51 22.81 -1.43
CA ASP A 589 -13.22 23.41 -1.73
C ASP A 589 -12.88 24.54 -0.76
N VAL A 590 -13.83 25.45 -0.46
CA VAL A 590 -13.64 26.53 0.51
C VAL A 590 -13.43 25.99 1.92
N ALA A 591 -14.18 24.98 2.33
CA ALA A 591 -13.99 24.32 3.61
C ALA A 591 -12.60 23.67 3.67
N ARG A 592 -12.18 22.97 2.62
CA ARG A 592 -10.85 22.38 2.46
C ARG A 592 -9.75 23.44 2.55
N LEU A 593 -9.87 24.52 1.80
CA LEU A 593 -8.86 25.61 1.80
C LEU A 593 -8.75 26.30 3.17
N LYS A 594 -9.87 26.48 3.89
CA LYS A 594 -9.87 26.99 5.28
C LYS A 594 -9.12 26.08 6.23
N VAL A 595 -9.31 24.75 6.09
CA VAL A 595 -8.59 23.75 6.89
C VAL A 595 -7.11 23.75 6.55
N LEU A 596 -6.77 23.82 5.25
CA LEU A 596 -5.38 23.90 4.80
C LEU A 596 -4.69 25.17 5.33
N LYS A 597 -5.41 26.30 5.38
CA LYS A 597 -4.92 27.55 5.96
C LYS A 597 -4.66 27.40 7.47
N ALA A 598 -5.59 26.77 8.20
CA ALA A 598 -5.45 26.50 9.62
C ALA A 598 -4.29 25.52 9.90
N ASP A 599 -4.13 24.49 9.05
CA ASP A 599 -3.02 23.56 9.15
C ASP A 599 -1.68 24.25 8.83
N HIS A 600 -1.63 25.05 7.76
CA HIS A 600 -0.46 25.87 7.45
C HIS A 600 -0.05 26.77 8.62
N GLN A 601 -1.02 27.42 9.28
CA GLN A 601 -0.75 28.22 10.48
C GLN A 601 -0.21 27.35 11.62
N SER A 602 -0.79 26.17 11.85
CA SER A 602 -0.30 25.21 12.84
C SER A 602 1.12 24.72 12.53
N GLN A 603 1.43 24.50 11.24
CA GLN A 603 2.78 24.14 10.80
C GLN A 603 3.77 25.27 11.04
N GLN A 604 3.38 26.53 10.76
CA GLN A 604 4.23 27.69 11.05
C GLN A 604 4.55 27.78 12.55
N TYR A 605 3.57 27.59 13.45
CA TYR A 605 3.82 27.56 14.89
C TYR A 605 4.72 26.38 15.30
N ARG A 606 4.53 25.20 14.71
CA ARG A 606 5.42 24.05 14.97
C ARG A 606 6.84 24.26 14.45
N LEU A 607 7.01 24.94 13.31
CA LEU A 607 8.33 25.31 12.79
C LEU A 607 9.01 26.30 13.71
N GLU A 608 8.28 27.31 14.21
CA GLU A 608 8.77 28.26 15.17
C GLU A 608 9.24 27.60 16.48
N ASP A 609 8.43 26.70 17.05
CA ASP A 609 8.80 25.88 18.22
C ASP A 609 10.03 25.00 17.97
N LYS A 610 10.13 24.38 16.80
CA LYS A 610 11.31 23.59 16.42
C LYS A 610 12.56 24.46 16.31
N LEU A 611 12.44 25.63 15.68
CA LEU A 611 13.57 26.57 15.54
C LEU A 611 14.03 27.13 16.88
N MET A 612 13.08 27.39 17.79
CA MET A 612 13.41 27.98 19.11
C MET A 612 13.90 26.95 20.13
N LYS A 613 13.37 25.70 20.09
CA LYS A 613 13.63 24.71 21.16
C LYS A 613 14.37 23.49 20.65
N TYR A 614 13.85 22.83 19.59
CA TYR A 614 14.34 21.54 19.16
C TYR A 614 15.72 21.60 18.50
N PHE A 615 15.89 22.40 17.44
CA PHE A 615 17.16 22.44 16.73
C PHE A 615 18.32 22.93 17.61
N PRO A 616 18.19 24.01 18.42
CA PRO A 616 19.29 24.42 19.29
C PRO A 616 19.71 23.33 20.29
N ALA A 617 18.73 22.65 20.91
CA ALA A 617 19.00 21.60 21.89
C ALA A 617 19.66 20.35 21.26
N GLU A 618 19.18 19.90 20.10
CA GLU A 618 19.76 18.73 19.41
C GLU A 618 21.12 19.05 18.78
N ILE A 619 21.33 20.26 18.29
CA ILE A 619 22.65 20.71 17.81
C ILE A 619 23.65 20.74 18.95
N GLU A 620 23.31 21.34 20.10
CA GLU A 620 24.17 21.38 21.27
C GLU A 620 24.51 19.97 21.78
N LYS A 621 23.53 19.11 21.87
CA LYS A 621 23.68 17.71 22.27
C LYS A 621 24.59 16.94 21.31
N THR A 622 24.38 17.09 20.00
CA THR A 622 25.19 16.42 18.97
C THR A 622 26.61 16.96 18.96
N GLN A 623 26.81 18.27 19.18
CA GLN A 623 28.13 18.86 19.36
C GLN A 623 28.83 18.32 20.62
N GLY A 624 28.06 18.07 21.70
CA GLY A 624 28.54 17.38 22.89
C GLY A 624 29.08 15.98 22.59
N PHE A 625 28.30 15.20 21.80
CA PHE A 625 28.73 13.85 21.38
C PHE A 625 29.96 13.91 20.48
N ILE A 626 30.05 14.84 19.53
CA ILE A 626 31.25 15.01 18.69
C ILE A 626 32.46 15.30 19.54
N LYS A 627 32.38 16.23 20.48
CA LYS A 627 33.49 16.53 21.41
C LYS A 627 33.90 15.31 22.23
N GLY A 628 32.93 14.55 22.75
CA GLY A 628 33.16 13.31 23.48
C GLY A 628 33.87 12.25 22.61
N PHE A 629 33.35 11.99 21.41
CA PHE A 629 33.97 11.03 20.47
C PHE A 629 35.36 11.49 20.02
N GLN A 630 35.57 12.79 19.78
CA GLN A 630 36.90 13.32 19.43
C GLN A 630 37.92 13.11 20.57
N SER A 631 37.52 13.29 21.80
CA SER A 631 38.35 12.98 22.98
C SER A 631 38.69 11.50 23.03
N ASP A 632 37.68 10.64 22.86
CA ASP A 632 37.86 9.19 22.94
C ASP A 632 38.70 8.63 21.77
N VAL A 633 38.57 9.20 20.56
CA VAL A 633 39.46 8.90 19.41
C VAL A 633 40.90 9.21 19.75
N ARG A 634 41.17 10.37 20.43
CA ARG A 634 42.53 10.72 20.87
C ARG A 634 43.05 9.73 21.94
N THR A 635 42.16 9.30 22.82
CA THR A 635 42.49 8.32 23.85
C THR A 635 42.87 6.97 23.23
N VAL A 636 42.10 6.51 22.24
CA VAL A 636 42.43 5.26 21.50
C VAL A 636 43.77 5.41 20.75
N ALA A 637 43.99 6.57 20.12
CA ALA A 637 45.22 6.84 19.38
C ALA A 637 46.46 6.92 20.29
N ALA A 638 46.30 7.40 21.52
CA ALA A 638 47.38 7.42 22.54
C ALA A 638 47.71 6.03 23.08
N HIS A 639 46.80 5.03 22.95
CA HIS A 639 46.98 3.68 23.41
C HIS A 639 46.76 2.69 22.23
N PRO A 640 47.66 2.67 21.23
CA PRO A 640 47.53 1.83 20.06
C PRO A 640 47.69 0.34 20.42
N LEU A 641 47.12 -0.54 19.62
CA LEU A 641 47.40 -1.97 19.69
C LEU A 641 48.82 -2.24 19.19
N PRO A 642 49.67 -3.03 19.89
CA PRO A 642 50.95 -3.46 19.39
C PRO A 642 50.78 -4.46 18.21
N GLU A 643 51.86 -4.75 17.49
CA GLU A 643 51.85 -5.72 16.38
C GLU A 643 51.41 -7.13 16.82
N GLU A 644 51.66 -7.51 18.06
CA GLU A 644 51.22 -8.76 18.68
C GLU A 644 49.72 -8.76 19.04
N GLY A 645 49.00 -7.65 18.84
CA GLY A 645 47.53 -7.58 18.92
C GLY A 645 46.92 -7.47 20.31
N PHE A 646 47.72 -7.32 21.40
CA PHE A 646 47.23 -7.08 22.77
C PHE A 646 48.17 -6.20 23.56
N CYS A 647 47.67 -5.13 24.18
CA CYS A 647 48.49 -4.16 24.91
C CYS A 647 48.51 -4.35 26.45
N GLY A 648 47.97 -5.47 26.92
CA GLY A 648 47.69 -5.67 28.33
C GLY A 648 46.40 -5.04 28.81
N MET A 649 45.89 -5.53 29.92
CA MET A 649 44.61 -5.09 30.52
C MET A 649 44.66 -5.22 32.01
N GLU A 650 44.10 -4.28 32.71
CA GLU A 650 43.82 -4.40 34.15
C GLU A 650 42.43 -4.94 34.37
N VAL A 651 42.33 -6.02 35.15
CA VAL A 651 41.03 -6.58 35.57
C VAL A 651 41.09 -6.81 37.09
N ASN A 652 40.15 -6.19 37.79
CA ASN A 652 40.04 -6.29 39.27
C ASN A 652 41.38 -6.04 40.02
N GLY A 653 42.12 -5.01 39.58
CA GLY A 653 43.40 -4.58 40.16
C GLY A 653 44.61 -5.42 39.76
N THR A 654 44.46 -6.45 38.92
CA THR A 654 45.55 -7.30 38.43
C THR A 654 45.84 -6.96 36.95
N GLN A 655 47.13 -6.81 36.62
CA GLN A 655 47.55 -6.57 35.23
C GLN A 655 47.78 -7.91 34.51
N PHE A 656 47.17 -8.03 33.34
CA PHE A 656 47.29 -9.18 32.46
C PHE A 656 47.99 -8.79 31.17
N THR A 657 48.97 -9.54 30.78
CA THR A 657 49.76 -9.35 29.54
C THR A 657 49.32 -10.30 28.44
N GLU A 658 48.60 -11.36 28.78
CA GLU A 658 48.08 -12.34 27.82
C GLU A 658 46.60 -12.16 27.58
N LYS A 659 46.21 -12.14 26.28
CA LYS A 659 44.84 -11.91 25.83
C LYS A 659 43.83 -12.94 26.40
N ALA A 660 44.23 -14.19 26.46
CA ALA A 660 43.35 -15.27 26.95
C ALA A 660 43.13 -15.16 28.47
N GLU A 661 44.18 -14.88 29.22
CA GLU A 661 44.09 -14.73 30.68
C GLU A 661 43.25 -13.52 31.09
N ALA A 662 43.42 -12.39 30.40
CA ALA A 662 42.61 -11.20 30.61
C ALA A 662 41.13 -11.50 30.36
N GLY A 663 40.81 -12.21 29.27
CA GLY A 663 39.44 -12.61 28.95
C GLY A 663 38.85 -13.61 29.95
N GLU A 664 39.63 -14.55 30.48
CA GLU A 664 39.20 -15.45 31.54
C GLU A 664 38.94 -14.70 32.85
N ALA A 665 39.80 -13.73 33.21
CA ALA A 665 39.61 -12.88 34.38
C ALA A 665 38.27 -12.11 34.29
N ILE A 666 37.90 -11.57 33.14
CA ILE A 666 36.59 -10.94 32.95
C ILE A 666 35.46 -11.94 33.20
N LEU A 667 35.56 -13.16 32.64
CA LEU A 667 34.55 -14.21 32.83
C LEU A 667 34.41 -14.65 34.28
N VAL A 668 35.53 -14.71 35.04
CA VAL A 668 35.52 -15.01 36.47
C VAL A 668 34.79 -13.92 37.24
N VAL A 669 35.03 -12.64 36.96
CA VAL A 669 34.30 -11.52 37.59
C VAL A 669 32.83 -11.56 37.22
N CYS A 670 32.48 -11.88 35.98
CA CYS A 670 31.08 -12.07 35.57
C CYS A 670 30.35 -13.13 36.38
N LYS A 671 31.01 -14.28 36.61
CA LYS A 671 30.43 -15.38 37.40
C LYS A 671 30.30 -15.07 38.89
N ALA A 672 31.19 -14.25 39.41
CA ALA A 672 31.20 -13.85 40.82
C ALA A 672 30.24 -12.69 41.12
N ASN A 673 29.89 -11.89 40.12
CA ASN A 673 29.06 -10.70 40.30
C ASN A 673 27.59 -11.04 40.30
N GLN A 674 26.88 -10.70 41.37
CA GLN A 674 25.44 -10.83 41.52
C GLN A 674 24.74 -9.47 41.61
N SER A 675 25.49 -8.35 41.44
CA SER A 675 24.95 -7.00 41.52
C SER A 675 24.26 -6.62 40.21
N LEU A 676 23.13 -5.95 40.32
CA LEU A 676 22.42 -5.30 39.20
C LEU A 676 22.99 -3.90 38.88
N GLU A 677 23.77 -3.31 39.82
CA GLU A 677 24.46 -2.04 39.58
C GLU A 677 25.83 -2.29 38.93
N PRO A 678 26.28 -1.35 38.04
CA PRO A 678 27.61 -1.46 37.45
C PRO A 678 28.72 -1.48 38.51
N VAL A 679 29.63 -2.46 38.43
CA VAL A 679 30.78 -2.59 39.30
C VAL A 679 32.08 -2.30 38.55
N PRO A 680 33.07 -1.62 39.18
CA PRO A 680 34.36 -1.38 38.55
C PRO A 680 35.02 -2.71 38.16
N LEU A 681 35.49 -2.80 36.91
CA LEU A 681 36.14 -4.00 36.39
C LEU A 681 37.64 -3.83 36.21
N GLY A 682 38.12 -2.62 35.89
CA GLY A 682 39.50 -2.29 35.60
C GLY A 682 39.67 -1.24 34.53
N SER A 683 40.73 -1.37 33.74
CA SER A 683 41.02 -0.44 32.64
C SER A 683 41.60 -1.14 31.41
N TYR A 684 41.25 -0.63 30.22
CA TYR A 684 41.75 -1.12 28.94
C TYR A 684 41.92 0.02 27.93
N ARG A 685 43.12 0.16 27.37
CA ARG A 685 43.47 1.15 26.36
C ARG A 685 43.05 2.59 26.74
N GLY A 686 43.29 2.98 27.97
CA GLY A 686 42.94 4.31 28.50
C GLY A 686 41.48 4.48 28.92
N PHE A 687 40.60 3.50 28.70
CA PHE A 687 39.20 3.51 29.12
C PHE A 687 39.03 2.74 30.44
N LYS A 688 38.24 3.33 31.33
CA LYS A 688 37.79 2.60 32.55
C LYS A 688 36.76 1.56 32.15
N MET A 689 36.81 0.39 32.73
CA MET A 689 35.85 -0.68 32.53
C MET A 689 34.95 -0.85 33.74
N GLU A 690 33.68 -0.96 33.52
CA GLU A 690 32.69 -1.39 34.51
C GLU A 690 31.91 -2.57 33.97
N LEU A 691 31.63 -3.55 34.86
CA LEU A 691 30.78 -4.70 34.54
C LEU A 691 29.33 -4.35 34.92
N SER A 692 28.42 -4.53 34.01
CA SER A 692 26.97 -4.36 34.21
C SER A 692 26.24 -5.63 33.75
N TYR A 693 25.19 -5.99 34.50
CA TYR A 693 24.28 -7.06 34.05
C TYR A 693 23.01 -6.47 33.47
N ASP A 694 22.75 -6.75 32.20
CA ASP A 694 21.51 -6.39 31.56
C ASP A 694 20.44 -7.43 31.92
N SER A 695 19.55 -7.06 32.83
CA SER A 695 18.46 -7.93 33.29
C SER A 695 17.42 -8.24 32.21
N PHE A 696 17.40 -7.47 31.15
CA PHE A 696 16.47 -7.61 30.03
C PHE A 696 17.00 -8.66 29.02
N GLN A 697 18.30 -8.53 28.66
CA GLN A 697 18.97 -9.44 27.73
C GLN A 697 19.56 -10.66 28.45
N LYS A 698 19.57 -10.64 29.79
CA LYS A 698 20.20 -11.66 30.65
C LYS A 698 21.67 -11.90 30.32
N GLU A 699 22.36 -10.85 29.90
CA GLU A 699 23.76 -10.88 29.49
C GLU A 699 24.59 -9.90 30.28
N TYR A 700 25.88 -10.26 30.52
CA TYR A 700 26.84 -9.33 31.07
C TYR A 700 27.35 -8.39 29.95
N GLN A 701 27.53 -7.14 30.28
CA GLN A 701 28.09 -6.11 29.41
C GLN A 701 29.26 -5.41 30.13
N VAL A 702 30.31 -5.17 29.38
CA VAL A 702 31.39 -4.26 29.84
C VAL A 702 31.07 -2.88 29.29
N LEU A 703 31.06 -1.91 30.21
CA LEU A 703 30.94 -0.49 29.90
C LEU A 703 32.34 0.11 29.82
N LEU A 704 32.81 0.43 28.60
CA LEU A 704 34.05 1.19 28.40
C LEU A 704 33.75 2.66 28.59
N LYS A 705 34.24 3.27 29.63
CA LYS A 705 34.00 4.68 29.99
C LYS A 705 35.21 5.52 29.60
N GLY A 706 35.02 6.34 28.59
CA GLY A 706 35.80 7.52 28.24
C GLY A 706 35.01 8.78 28.55
N GLU A 707 35.07 9.79 27.70
CA GLU A 707 34.09 10.88 27.71
C GLU A 707 32.71 10.34 27.29
N MET A 708 32.70 9.30 26.43
CA MET A 708 31.50 8.55 26.08
C MET A 708 31.53 7.18 26.73
N THR A 709 30.36 6.52 26.78
CA THR A 709 30.24 5.18 27.30
C THR A 709 29.90 4.20 26.20
N TYR A 710 30.73 3.13 26.05
CA TYR A 710 30.53 2.10 25.03
C TYR A 710 30.14 0.79 25.71
N ARG A 711 28.98 0.26 25.37
CA ARG A 711 28.47 -1.01 25.90
C ARG A 711 28.92 -2.15 25.00
N VAL A 712 29.58 -3.14 25.58
CA VAL A 712 30.11 -4.31 24.89
C VAL A 712 29.58 -5.58 25.54
N PRO A 713 28.72 -6.36 24.86
CA PRO A 713 28.19 -7.60 25.41
C PRO A 713 29.29 -8.64 25.54
N ILE A 714 29.28 -9.36 26.67
CA ILE A 714 30.25 -10.38 27.02
C ILE A 714 29.68 -11.76 26.71
N GLY A 715 30.37 -12.53 25.87
CA GLY A 715 30.04 -13.92 25.55
C GLY A 715 30.89 -14.92 26.29
N THR A 716 30.77 -16.19 25.92
CA THR A 716 31.43 -17.33 26.58
C THR A 716 32.91 -17.50 26.20
N SER A 717 33.37 -16.87 25.10
CA SER A 717 34.75 -16.96 24.62
C SER A 717 35.62 -15.89 25.23
N ALA A 718 36.66 -16.27 26.01
CA ALA A 718 37.57 -15.35 26.66
C ALA A 718 38.28 -14.42 25.66
N ALA A 719 38.97 -14.98 24.68
CA ALA A 719 39.65 -14.19 23.64
C ALA A 719 38.69 -13.41 22.74
N GLY A 720 37.49 -13.94 22.50
CA GLY A 720 36.41 -13.28 21.73
C GLY A 720 35.88 -12.03 22.43
N ASN A 721 35.85 -11.99 23.75
CA ASN A 721 35.40 -10.81 24.51
C ASN A 721 36.40 -9.66 24.37
N ILE A 722 37.70 -9.92 24.41
CA ILE A 722 38.72 -8.89 24.16
C ILE A 722 38.60 -8.35 22.74
N GLN A 723 38.37 -9.22 21.75
CA GLN A 723 38.17 -8.80 20.37
C GLN A 723 36.93 -7.89 20.23
N ARG A 724 35.87 -8.15 20.98
CA ARG A 724 34.66 -7.28 20.98
C ARG A 724 34.98 -5.90 21.57
N LEU A 725 35.79 -5.85 22.65
CA LEU A 725 36.25 -4.58 23.22
C LEU A 725 37.10 -3.80 22.19
N ASP A 726 38.03 -4.47 21.51
CA ASP A 726 38.83 -3.86 20.44
C ASP A 726 38.00 -3.34 19.31
N ASN A 727 37.02 -4.12 18.85
CA ASN A 727 36.12 -3.73 17.77
C ASN A 727 35.24 -2.50 18.18
N ALA A 728 34.81 -2.46 19.44
CA ALA A 728 34.05 -1.31 19.94
C ALA A 728 34.91 -0.03 19.96
N LEU A 729 36.16 -0.11 20.36
CA LEU A 729 37.11 1.01 20.34
C LEU A 729 37.50 1.40 18.91
N ALA A 730 37.77 0.44 18.03
CA ALA A 730 38.05 0.65 16.62
C ALA A 730 36.86 1.29 15.87
N GLY A 731 35.63 1.07 16.34
CA GLY A 731 34.41 1.65 15.78
C GLY A 731 34.13 3.12 16.17
N ILE A 732 34.93 3.72 17.10
CA ILE A 732 34.70 5.09 17.58
C ILE A 732 34.82 6.15 16.44
N PRO A 733 35.84 6.08 15.54
CA PRO A 733 35.95 7.02 14.44
C PRO A 733 34.73 7.04 13.53
N ALA A 734 34.15 5.87 13.22
CA ALA A 734 32.93 5.78 12.42
C ALA A 734 31.70 6.39 13.13
N ARG A 735 31.65 6.31 14.47
CA ARG A 735 30.61 6.97 15.27
C ARG A 735 30.78 8.49 15.28
N LEU A 736 32.02 8.97 15.31
CA LEU A 736 32.34 10.39 15.18
C LEU A 736 31.85 10.92 13.81
N GLU A 737 32.24 10.27 12.72
CA GLU A 737 31.81 10.65 11.38
C GLU A 737 30.29 10.69 11.24
N LYS A 738 29.61 9.68 11.79
CA LYS A 738 28.13 9.68 11.82
C LYS A 738 27.54 10.82 12.61
N ALA A 739 28.15 11.19 13.73
CA ALA A 739 27.68 12.32 14.54
C ALA A 739 27.92 13.68 13.82
N GLU A 740 29.03 13.81 13.09
CA GLU A 740 29.34 14.97 12.25
C GLU A 740 28.31 15.11 11.11
N GLN A 741 28.02 14.01 10.41
CA GLN A 741 26.98 13.96 9.38
C GLN A 741 25.60 14.33 9.95
N GLN A 742 25.29 13.86 11.15
CA GLN A 742 24.03 14.19 11.82
C GLN A 742 23.96 15.68 12.16
N LEU A 743 25.04 16.28 12.60
CA LEU A 743 25.11 17.73 12.87
C LEU A 743 24.87 18.55 11.60
N ASP A 744 25.48 18.16 10.49
CA ASP A 744 25.31 18.84 9.21
C ASP A 744 23.87 18.72 8.70
N ASN A 745 23.27 17.55 8.86
CA ASN A 745 21.85 17.34 8.54
C ASN A 745 20.93 18.21 9.42
N LEU A 746 21.18 18.29 10.73
CA LEU A 746 20.39 19.13 11.63
C LEU A 746 20.50 20.62 11.25
N ARG A 747 21.69 21.09 10.87
CA ARG A 747 21.89 22.47 10.40
C ARG A 747 21.16 22.75 9.10
N SER A 748 21.27 21.85 8.12
CA SER A 748 20.54 21.96 6.86
C SER A 748 19.02 21.96 7.07
N GLN A 749 18.51 21.13 7.99
CA GLN A 749 17.11 21.13 8.35
C GLN A 749 16.68 22.42 9.06
N GLN A 750 17.52 22.97 9.93
CA GLN A 750 17.29 24.25 10.60
C GLN A 750 17.23 25.40 9.59
N GLU A 751 18.16 25.45 8.63
CA GLU A 751 18.17 26.45 7.56
C GLU A 751 16.94 26.34 6.67
N ALA A 752 16.56 25.12 6.28
CA ALA A 752 15.35 24.88 5.51
C ALA A 752 14.08 25.30 6.28
N ALA A 753 14.00 24.98 7.57
CA ALA A 753 12.89 25.38 8.43
C ALA A 753 12.81 26.91 8.58
N GLN A 754 13.95 27.58 8.68
CA GLN A 754 14.04 29.03 8.78
C GLN A 754 13.63 29.72 7.46
N ALA A 755 13.97 29.12 6.31
CA ALA A 755 13.55 29.60 5.00
C ALA A 755 12.05 29.40 4.74
N GLU A 756 11.42 28.42 5.41
CA GLU A 756 9.99 28.11 5.31
C GLU A 756 9.14 28.95 6.27
N LEU A 757 9.73 29.36 7.40
CA LEU A 757 9.03 30.15 8.41
C LEU A 757 8.59 31.50 7.84
N GLY A 758 7.34 31.87 8.07
CA GLY A 758 6.76 33.16 7.64
C GLY A 758 6.31 33.19 6.18
N LYS A 759 6.39 32.11 5.43
CA LYS A 759 5.81 32.07 4.09
C LYS A 759 4.29 32.19 4.17
N PRO A 760 3.68 33.02 3.30
CA PRO A 760 2.23 33.16 3.24
C PRO A 760 1.60 31.83 2.78
N PHE A 761 0.34 31.61 3.16
CA PHE A 761 -0.41 30.45 2.69
C PHE A 761 -0.47 30.44 1.15
N PRO A 762 0.03 29.39 0.47
CA PRO A 762 0.18 29.39 -0.99
C PRO A 762 -1.13 29.55 -1.76
N GLN A 763 -2.25 29.13 -1.15
CA GLN A 763 -3.58 29.11 -1.77
C GLN A 763 -4.49 30.23 -1.20
N GLU A 764 -3.94 31.30 -0.66
CA GLU A 764 -4.72 32.42 -0.12
C GLU A 764 -5.59 33.08 -1.19
N ALA A 765 -5.04 33.29 -2.39
CA ALA A 765 -5.75 33.88 -3.53
C ALA A 765 -6.90 32.96 -4.00
N GLU A 766 -6.64 31.67 -4.10
CA GLU A 766 -7.66 30.66 -4.48
C GLU A 766 -8.78 30.60 -3.45
N LEU A 767 -8.44 30.64 -2.15
CA LEU A 767 -9.44 30.67 -1.08
C LEU A 767 -10.32 31.92 -1.18
N ALA A 768 -9.73 33.07 -1.46
CA ALA A 768 -10.48 34.32 -1.61
C ALA A 768 -11.41 34.29 -2.84
N GLU A 769 -10.93 33.82 -3.99
CA GLU A 769 -11.71 33.70 -5.23
C GLU A 769 -12.88 32.74 -5.07
N LYS A 770 -12.62 31.51 -4.58
CA LYS A 770 -13.65 30.51 -4.39
C LYS A 770 -14.67 30.88 -3.33
N SER A 771 -14.25 31.58 -2.26
CA SER A 771 -15.16 32.10 -1.24
C SER A 771 -16.07 33.20 -1.78
N ALA A 772 -15.56 34.07 -2.66
CA ALA A 772 -16.38 35.08 -3.33
C ALA A 772 -17.41 34.44 -4.27
N ARG A 773 -16.98 33.45 -5.07
CA ARG A 773 -17.86 32.74 -6.00
C ARG A 773 -18.96 31.94 -5.27
N LEU A 774 -18.61 31.33 -4.15
CA LEU A 774 -19.57 30.62 -3.28
C LEU A 774 -20.63 31.60 -2.75
N ALA A 775 -20.23 32.79 -2.32
CA ALA A 775 -21.15 33.80 -1.83
C ALA A 775 -22.08 34.31 -2.94
N GLU A 776 -21.61 34.39 -4.19
CA GLU A 776 -22.45 34.72 -5.34
C GLU A 776 -23.50 33.63 -5.62
N LEU A 777 -23.11 32.35 -5.62
CA LEU A 777 -24.02 31.23 -5.82
C LEU A 777 -25.02 31.10 -4.66
N ASP A 778 -24.61 31.35 -3.44
CA ASP A 778 -25.51 31.42 -2.28
C ASP A 778 -26.59 32.52 -2.44
N ALA A 779 -26.18 33.66 -2.95
CA ALA A 779 -27.12 34.75 -3.20
C ALA A 779 -28.10 34.42 -4.34
N LEU A 780 -27.64 33.78 -5.44
CA LEU A 780 -28.47 33.38 -6.58
C LEU A 780 -29.49 32.28 -6.18
N LEU A 781 -29.05 31.22 -5.53
CA LEU A 781 -29.89 30.10 -5.12
C LEU A 781 -30.87 30.47 -3.99
N ASN A 782 -30.53 31.43 -3.13
CA ASN A 782 -31.43 31.96 -2.12
C ASN A 782 -32.46 32.95 -2.72
N MET A 783 -32.23 33.51 -3.90
CA MET A 783 -33.21 34.31 -4.62
C MET A 783 -34.29 33.46 -5.28
N ASP A 784 -33.94 32.29 -5.84
CA ASP A 784 -34.91 31.35 -6.44
C ASP A 784 -35.82 30.72 -5.38
N ASP A 785 -35.34 30.47 -4.17
CA ASP A 785 -36.18 30.02 -3.04
C ASP A 785 -37.19 31.09 -2.56
N ARG A 786 -36.95 32.36 -2.85
CA ARG A 786 -37.88 33.45 -2.49
C ARG A 786 -39.01 33.69 -3.51
N GLU A 787 -38.88 33.20 -4.71
CA GLU A 787 -39.97 33.27 -5.72
C GLU A 787 -41.02 32.14 -5.56
N ASN A 788 -40.71 31.08 -4.78
CA ASN A 788 -41.62 29.96 -4.49
C ASN A 788 -42.32 30.06 -3.12
N ASP A 789 -42.14 31.13 -2.37
CA ASP A 789 -42.80 31.30 -1.07
C ASP A 789 -44.12 32.10 -1.27
N ASP A 790 -45.24 31.39 -1.10
CA ASP A 790 -46.60 31.89 -1.04
C ASP A 790 -46.73 32.92 0.10
N PRO A 791 -47.27 34.16 -0.18
CA PRO A 791 -47.30 35.24 0.80
C PRO A 791 -48.25 35.05 1.99
N ASP A 792 -48.93 33.92 2.12
CA ASP A 792 -49.99 33.69 3.14
C ASP A 792 -49.64 32.67 4.26
N ARG A 793 -48.37 32.39 4.54
CA ARG A 793 -48.01 31.66 5.74
C ARG A 793 -47.53 32.56 6.87
N GLU A 794 -48.39 32.61 7.90
CA GLU A 794 -48.19 33.35 9.14
C GLU A 794 -46.83 33.08 9.80
N ARG A 795 -46.14 34.17 10.13
CA ARG A 795 -44.92 34.21 10.93
C ARG A 795 -45.13 33.58 12.29
N THR A 796 -44.58 32.43 12.53
CA THR A 796 -44.37 31.89 13.89
C THR A 796 -42.90 31.93 14.27
N THR A 797 -42.67 32.85 15.21
CA THR A 797 -41.61 32.90 16.23
C THR A 797 -40.20 32.48 15.86
N GLU A 798 -39.31 33.47 15.85
CA GLU A 798 -37.87 33.35 15.90
C GLU A 798 -37.41 32.36 17.00
N LYS A 799 -36.64 31.33 16.59
CA LYS A 799 -35.87 30.51 17.53
C LYS A 799 -34.68 31.34 18.02
N PRO A 800 -34.43 31.45 19.33
CA PRO A 800 -33.32 32.19 19.87
C PRO A 800 -31.99 31.55 19.42
N SER A 801 -31.03 32.42 19.09
CA SER A 801 -29.67 32.04 18.68
C SER A 801 -29.02 31.16 19.75
N VAL A 802 -28.45 30.03 19.36
CA VAL A 802 -27.68 29.12 20.23
C VAL A 802 -26.54 29.82 20.96
N LEU A 803 -26.00 30.91 20.40
CA LEU A 803 -25.01 31.76 21.03
C LEU A 803 -25.57 32.60 22.23
N ALA A 804 -26.85 32.94 22.21
CA ALA A 804 -27.52 33.59 23.31
C ALA A 804 -27.75 32.63 24.47
N GLU A 805 -28.20 31.39 24.18
CA GLU A 805 -28.35 30.32 25.20
C GLU A 805 -27.03 29.92 25.87
N LEU A 806 -25.93 29.93 25.14
CA LEU A 806 -24.59 29.65 25.67
C LEU A 806 -24.06 30.79 26.56
N ARG A 807 -24.42 32.04 26.27
CA ARG A 807 -24.06 33.17 27.11
C ARG A 807 -24.84 33.21 28.45
N ASP A 808 -26.12 32.81 28.41
CA ASP A 808 -26.93 32.74 29.63
C ASP A 808 -26.49 31.57 30.52
N ARG A 809 -26.06 30.46 29.96
CA ARG A 809 -25.49 29.33 30.74
C ARG A 809 -24.11 29.66 31.36
N ALA A 810 -23.30 30.49 30.72
CA ALA A 810 -22.00 30.93 31.26
C ALA A 810 -22.13 31.92 32.44
N GLY A 811 -23.28 32.58 32.60
CA GLY A 811 -23.57 33.50 33.71
C GLY A 811 -24.02 32.82 35.02
N CYS A 812 -24.23 31.49 35.04
CA CYS A 812 -24.77 30.77 36.19
C CYS A 812 -23.77 29.81 36.88
N ILE A 813 -22.46 30.09 36.83
CA ILE A 813 -21.47 29.35 37.61
C ILE A 813 -21.20 30.10 38.94
N PRO A 814 -21.60 29.57 40.11
CA PRO A 814 -21.24 30.18 41.39
C PRO A 814 -19.71 30.01 41.65
N PRO A 815 -19.09 30.94 42.36
CA PRO A 815 -17.66 30.89 42.63
C PRO A 815 -17.29 29.70 43.50
N MET A 816 -16.28 28.92 43.10
CA MET A 816 -15.70 27.85 43.90
C MET A 816 -15.03 28.43 45.15
N THR A 817 -15.53 28.12 46.30
CA THR A 817 -14.86 28.34 47.58
C THR A 817 -13.83 27.25 47.79
N HIS A 818 -12.58 27.67 47.99
CA HIS A 818 -11.48 26.80 48.46
C HIS A 818 -11.92 26.16 49.81
N ARG A 819 -11.81 24.83 49.87
CA ARG A 819 -11.77 24.12 51.14
C ARG A 819 -10.38 23.53 51.32
N ASN A 820 -9.78 23.92 52.43
CA ASN A 820 -8.50 23.45 52.92
C ASN A 820 -8.53 21.91 53.20
N ASP A 821 -7.36 21.35 53.00
CA ASP A 821 -6.94 20.04 53.47
C ASP A 821 -7.09 19.87 54.99
N GLU A 822 -7.56 18.73 55.44
CA GLU A 822 -6.99 18.02 56.58
C GLU A 822 -7.62 16.59 56.69
N GLU A 823 -6.76 15.60 56.82
CA GLU A 823 -6.87 14.28 57.44
C GLU A 823 -7.97 13.30 56.88
N VAL A 824 -7.72 12.02 56.63
CA VAL A 824 -7.10 10.97 57.46
C VAL A 824 -6.88 9.71 56.66
N ALA A 825 -5.83 8.99 56.97
CA ALA A 825 -5.46 7.64 56.57
C ALA A 825 -6.58 6.59 56.70
N LEU A 826 -6.65 5.70 55.77
CA LEU A 826 -6.62 4.24 55.94
C LEU A 826 -6.48 3.56 54.57
#